data_ced29b62bd17300b31994a2acc052821
#
_entry.id   ced29b62bd17300b31994a2acc052821
#
_cell.length_a   1.000
_cell.length_b   1.000
_cell.length_c   1.000
_cell.angle_alpha   90.00
_cell.angle_beta   90.00
_cell.angle_gamma   90.00
#
_symmetry.space_group_name_H-M   'P 1'
#
loop_
_entity.id
_entity.type
_entity.pdbx_description
1 polymer ?
#
loop_
_entity_poly.entity_id
_entity_poly.type
_entity_poly.pdbx_seq_one_letter_code
_entity_poly.pdbx_strand_id
1 'polypeptide(L)'
;MKKFEVFILVFYFYNISFEKCFLISVIMAIYNTGRYLDDSIGSLLNQTINFNEIQIILVNDGSIDNTEEICLKYQTKYPKNIFYIKIIHSGVSIARNEGMKYANGTYINFLDPDDKWDSLAFKYILLFFKFNNNIDFVAGRIKFFEARDDYHPLDFKYYKTRILNLTEEYNCIQLSVSCCVFKKTLIKNKIFKEGVFSGEDARFVLSILLLNPIMGIIRESIYFYRRRADSSSTVQTQKKIKSFYFETLNSVTNYLINKSLALYSKIIPFIQYYIAYDILFRIQSLAYKYLDKENLQKYILLIENLLNKIDDKYVLEQKSLSNNYKILALSKKHKTDLRKNMKFEHNSFIYSEKSLINLRIDRNIIMWKILDVKNNIIHLEGKDNFWMPRENYYYFCKLRNTIYYPRYKEYYNYNFETMYGTINKGRIVLFDIPFGLERHPLVIKFYLSYNGVDSEIFTSFGFFSHIPPISNGYYISGNLLIKYLNKRLILFHYNKKLGMDCEKQYCEELNNINKNNIIKIRKKIRILRRNKNKNIWIINDNYNKAGDNGEYFFRFLKKKNPKELKIYFAISGKSPDFFRLKKYGNILDLESDKYMNIFLKADKIITSTSNSWAYNPFKEEHKFLRDLLVFLIIFLNNGIIKDDLSKFLNRLDTQFSLFMTSSEKEYKSIINKKYGYDERNIIITGLPRYDNLFKFKNIIKKERIILIMPTWRLYIQGTMDLLTYKNTHSDFFNCTNFFIFYNDLINNKDLILIMKRFDFKGVLCLHPYFSYQWTDFNQNQIFSVSGNCNFQKILLKSSLLITDYSNVFFDFGYLKKPVIYTHFDYNEYRNNHFQKGYFDYEKNGFGPICKDIQCTIKEIIFSIKKHCLLGKKYIKRINKFFKYSDGKNNERIFEEIINVENRKIENRKNSVNFLLIFTSLVFFYKFIKII
;
A
#
# COMPACT_ATOMS: atom_id res chain seq x y z
N MET A 1 41.07 20.27 10.56
CA MET A 1 41.45 19.23 9.60
C MET A 1 41.92 18.00 10.35
N LYS A 2 41.04 17.06 10.61
CA LYS A 2 41.39 15.75 11.17
C LYS A 2 41.28 14.74 10.02
N LYS A 3 42.42 14.20 9.63
CA LYS A 3 42.49 13.03 8.75
C LYS A 3 41.92 11.84 9.52
N PHE A 4 40.81 11.31 9.06
CA PHE A 4 40.33 9.99 9.50
C PHE A 4 41.18 8.95 8.77
N GLU A 5 42.08 8.30 9.52
CA GLU A 5 42.71 7.07 9.07
C GLU A 5 41.66 5.95 9.08
N VAL A 6 41.36 5.45 7.90
CA VAL A 6 40.53 4.28 7.72
C VAL A 6 41.37 3.06 8.07
N PHE A 7 41.18 2.48 9.25
CA PHE A 7 41.78 1.18 9.58
C PHE A 7 41.11 0.08 8.76
N ILE A 8 41.80 -0.38 7.74
CA ILE A 8 41.42 -1.57 6.96
C ILE A 8 41.99 -2.78 7.66
N LEU A 9 41.17 -3.60 8.29
CA LEU A 9 41.53 -4.95 8.75
C LEU A 9 41.49 -5.90 7.54
N VAL A 10 42.60 -5.93 6.80
CA VAL A 10 42.82 -6.91 5.74
C VAL A 10 43.38 -8.17 6.36
N PHE A 11 42.59 -9.22 6.50
CA PHE A 11 43.14 -10.56 6.76
C PHE A 11 43.72 -11.10 5.45
N TYR A 12 45.02 -11.01 5.29
CA TYR A 12 45.77 -11.72 4.28
C TYR A 12 45.76 -13.23 4.56
N PHE A 13 45.00 -13.98 3.79
CA PHE A 13 45.28 -15.39 3.57
C PHE A 13 45.56 -15.64 2.10
N TYR A 14 46.82 -16.05 1.84
CA TYR A 14 47.39 -16.57 0.61
C TYR A 14 47.64 -15.63 -0.57
N ASN A 15 48.93 -15.47 -0.86
CA ASN A 15 49.47 -15.15 -2.18
C ASN A 15 48.92 -16.12 -3.23
N ILE A 16 47.90 -15.71 -3.96
CA ILE A 16 47.49 -16.34 -5.22
C ILE A 16 47.90 -15.34 -6.29
N SER A 17 48.82 -15.73 -7.15
CA SER A 17 49.16 -15.01 -8.38
C SER A 17 47.93 -14.79 -9.22
N PHE A 18 47.47 -13.52 -9.35
CA PHE A 18 46.32 -13.10 -10.14
C PHE A 18 46.63 -13.11 -11.63
N GLU A 19 46.79 -14.29 -12.26
CA GLU A 19 46.90 -14.44 -13.72
C GLU A 19 45.60 -14.85 -14.40
N LYS A 20 44.47 -15.00 -13.67
CA LYS A 20 43.21 -15.39 -14.28
C LYS A 20 42.48 -14.14 -14.81
N CYS A 21 42.48 -13.97 -16.13
CA CYS A 21 41.72 -12.90 -16.79
C CYS A 21 40.22 -13.28 -16.82
N PHE A 22 39.39 -12.60 -16.01
CA PHE A 22 37.95 -12.77 -16.06
C PHE A 22 37.35 -11.93 -17.21
N LEU A 23 36.22 -12.39 -17.74
CA LEU A 23 35.49 -11.64 -18.76
C LEU A 23 34.63 -10.52 -18.13
N ILE A 24 33.90 -10.86 -17.04
CA ILE A 24 33.07 -9.90 -16.30
C ILE A 24 33.42 -9.95 -14.80
N SER A 25 33.66 -8.79 -14.20
CA SER A 25 33.66 -8.60 -12.74
C SER A 25 32.34 -7.98 -12.29
N VAL A 26 31.65 -8.64 -11.36
CA VAL A 26 30.43 -8.16 -10.73
C VAL A 26 30.75 -7.70 -9.32
N ILE A 27 30.57 -6.43 -9.04
CA ILE A 27 30.80 -5.80 -7.73
C ILE A 27 29.45 -5.67 -7.02
N MET A 28 29.37 -6.20 -5.80
CA MET A 28 28.19 -6.15 -4.96
C MET A 28 28.52 -5.38 -3.68
N ALA A 29 27.95 -4.18 -3.51
CA ALA A 29 28.02 -3.41 -2.27
C ALA A 29 26.90 -3.87 -1.32
N ILE A 30 27.27 -4.48 -0.20
CA ILE A 30 26.36 -5.27 0.63
C ILE A 30 26.24 -4.66 2.02
N TYR A 31 25.02 -4.35 2.47
CA TYR A 31 24.74 -3.91 3.83
C TYR A 31 23.38 -4.43 4.30
N ASN A 32 23.38 -5.29 5.32
CA ASN A 32 22.17 -5.88 5.94
C ASN A 32 21.17 -6.46 4.93
N THR A 33 21.65 -7.29 4.01
CA THR A 33 20.84 -7.89 2.92
C THR A 33 20.93 -9.41 2.84
N GLY A 34 21.35 -10.08 3.93
CA GLY A 34 21.56 -11.54 3.96
C GLY A 34 20.38 -12.34 3.38
N ARG A 35 19.14 -11.93 3.68
CA ARG A 35 17.92 -12.61 3.18
C ARG A 35 17.74 -12.61 1.64
N TYR A 36 18.48 -11.79 0.90
CA TYR A 36 18.35 -11.68 -0.56
C TYR A 36 19.56 -12.22 -1.32
N LEU A 37 20.69 -12.41 -0.63
CA LEU A 37 21.96 -12.76 -1.26
C LEU A 37 21.94 -14.10 -2.01
N ASP A 38 21.20 -15.09 -1.49
CA ASP A 38 21.07 -16.38 -2.19
C ASP A 38 20.38 -16.22 -3.55
N ASP A 39 19.35 -15.35 -3.68
CA ASP A 39 18.69 -15.04 -4.97
C ASP A 39 19.64 -14.28 -5.90
N SER A 40 20.35 -13.29 -5.37
CA SER A 40 21.21 -12.38 -6.14
C SER A 40 22.46 -13.12 -6.66
N ILE A 41 23.24 -13.74 -5.77
CA ILE A 41 24.42 -14.55 -6.16
C ILE A 41 23.98 -15.74 -7.01
N GLY A 42 22.85 -16.40 -6.67
CA GLY A 42 22.28 -17.49 -7.46
C GLY A 42 22.00 -17.10 -8.91
N SER A 43 21.58 -15.85 -9.16
CA SER A 43 21.34 -15.35 -10.52
C SER A 43 22.64 -15.24 -11.36
N LEU A 44 23.76 -14.99 -10.70
CA LEU A 44 25.09 -14.96 -11.36
C LEU A 44 25.63 -16.38 -11.62
N LEU A 45 25.39 -17.30 -10.69
CA LEU A 45 25.77 -18.72 -10.85
C LEU A 45 24.96 -19.41 -11.96
N ASN A 46 23.75 -18.94 -12.22
CA ASN A 46 22.83 -19.47 -13.25
C ASN A 46 22.96 -18.77 -14.61
N GLN A 47 23.98 -17.94 -14.84
CA GLN A 47 24.22 -17.35 -16.14
C GLN A 47 24.62 -18.44 -17.16
N THR A 48 24.17 -18.27 -18.41
CA THR A 48 24.48 -19.22 -19.49
C THR A 48 25.89 -19.11 -20.06
N ILE A 49 26.64 -18.08 -19.68
CA ILE A 49 28.10 -18.03 -19.94
C ILE A 49 28.84 -18.88 -18.91
N ASN A 50 30.09 -19.27 -19.23
CA ASN A 50 30.88 -20.05 -18.31
C ASN A 50 31.16 -19.30 -17.00
N PHE A 51 30.78 -19.89 -15.86
CA PHE A 51 31.01 -19.28 -14.56
C PHE A 51 32.50 -18.97 -14.28
N ASN A 52 33.40 -19.73 -14.84
CA ASN A 52 34.85 -19.46 -14.74
C ASN A 52 35.26 -18.11 -15.33
N GLU A 53 34.45 -17.50 -16.16
CA GLU A 53 34.67 -16.17 -16.76
C GLU A 53 34.04 -15.03 -15.92
N ILE A 54 33.32 -15.35 -14.82
CA ILE A 54 32.69 -14.38 -13.92
C ILE A 54 33.50 -14.27 -12.63
N GLN A 55 33.92 -13.08 -12.29
CA GLN A 55 34.43 -12.68 -10.99
C GLN A 55 33.32 -12.01 -10.18
N ILE A 56 33.07 -12.42 -8.95
CA ILE A 56 32.12 -11.81 -8.03
C ILE A 56 32.88 -11.23 -6.84
N ILE A 57 32.70 -9.93 -6.59
CA ILE A 57 33.38 -9.20 -5.51
C ILE A 57 32.28 -8.75 -4.54
N LEU A 58 32.25 -9.39 -3.39
CA LEU A 58 31.30 -9.15 -2.29
C LEU A 58 31.92 -8.18 -1.31
N VAL A 59 31.48 -6.93 -1.33
CA VAL A 59 31.99 -5.89 -0.42
C VAL A 59 30.95 -5.68 0.70
N ASN A 60 31.22 -6.25 1.87
CA ASN A 60 30.38 -6.11 3.05
C ASN A 60 30.68 -4.78 3.77
N ASP A 61 29.77 -3.84 3.70
CA ASP A 61 29.85 -2.51 4.30
C ASP A 61 29.43 -2.52 5.79
N GLY A 62 30.04 -3.41 6.59
CA GLY A 62 29.82 -3.48 8.04
C GLY A 62 28.44 -4.01 8.43
N SER A 63 27.91 -5.01 7.74
CA SER A 63 26.62 -5.64 8.08
C SER A 63 26.64 -6.29 9.47
N ILE A 64 25.50 -6.26 10.14
CA ILE A 64 25.28 -6.80 11.49
C ILE A 64 24.26 -7.97 11.51
N ASP A 65 23.68 -8.31 10.36
CA ASP A 65 22.82 -9.50 10.18
C ASP A 65 23.65 -10.70 9.71
N ASN A 66 23.00 -11.77 9.24
CA ASN A 66 23.67 -12.97 8.73
C ASN A 66 24.35 -12.80 7.35
N THR A 67 24.48 -11.57 6.85
CA THR A 67 25.12 -11.25 5.55
C THR A 67 26.52 -11.83 5.44
N GLU A 68 27.36 -11.63 6.46
CA GLU A 68 28.75 -12.10 6.48
C GLU A 68 28.85 -13.63 6.35
N GLU A 69 28.05 -14.35 7.12
CA GLU A 69 27.98 -15.82 7.09
C GLU A 69 27.70 -16.34 5.68
N ILE A 70 26.72 -15.71 4.99
CA ILE A 70 26.34 -16.10 3.63
C ILE A 70 27.48 -15.80 2.64
N CYS A 71 28.08 -14.61 2.72
CA CYS A 71 29.20 -14.23 1.86
C CYS A 71 30.39 -15.22 1.99
N LEU A 72 30.78 -15.54 3.21
CA LEU A 72 31.87 -16.49 3.49
C LEU A 72 31.53 -17.90 3.00
N LYS A 73 30.29 -18.35 3.15
CA LYS A 73 29.82 -19.63 2.58
C LYS A 73 30.02 -19.69 1.08
N TYR A 74 29.67 -18.62 0.34
CA TYR A 74 29.87 -18.59 -1.10
C TYR A 74 31.33 -18.46 -1.50
N GLN A 75 32.14 -17.69 -0.80
CA GLN A 75 33.57 -17.59 -1.02
C GLN A 75 34.26 -18.94 -0.81
N THR A 76 33.94 -19.65 0.28
CA THR A 76 34.47 -21.00 0.55
C THR A 76 34.09 -22.00 -0.54
N LYS A 77 32.86 -21.90 -1.06
CA LYS A 77 32.37 -22.80 -2.11
C LYS A 77 33.00 -22.50 -3.49
N TYR A 78 33.31 -21.24 -3.78
CA TYR A 78 33.82 -20.80 -5.08
C TYR A 78 35.06 -19.89 -4.95
N PRO A 79 36.15 -20.32 -4.31
CA PRO A 79 37.27 -19.45 -3.92
C PRO A 79 38.03 -18.83 -5.11
N LYS A 80 37.90 -19.41 -6.29
CA LYS A 80 38.55 -18.89 -7.52
C LYS A 80 37.79 -17.79 -8.22
N ASN A 81 36.51 -17.61 -7.88
CA ASN A 81 35.59 -16.70 -8.57
C ASN A 81 34.96 -15.65 -7.64
N ILE A 82 34.80 -15.97 -6.35
CA ILE A 82 34.11 -15.13 -5.38
C ILE A 82 35.10 -14.59 -4.35
N PHE A 83 35.22 -13.27 -4.28
CA PHE A 83 36.11 -12.55 -3.40
C PHE A 83 35.30 -11.78 -2.37
N TYR A 84 35.60 -11.94 -1.08
CA TYR A 84 34.92 -11.27 0.00
C TYR A 84 35.84 -10.21 0.62
N ILE A 85 35.28 -9.00 0.82
CA ILE A 85 35.96 -7.85 1.43
C ILE A 85 35.01 -7.29 2.50
N LYS A 86 35.52 -7.03 3.68
CA LYS A 86 34.78 -6.38 4.76
C LYS A 86 35.38 -5.00 5.01
N ILE A 87 34.50 -3.98 5.05
CA ILE A 87 34.87 -2.61 5.40
C ILE A 87 34.00 -2.11 6.57
N ILE A 88 34.46 -1.06 7.24
CA ILE A 88 33.63 -0.35 8.23
C ILE A 88 32.53 0.37 7.48
N HIS A 89 31.31 0.38 8.03
CA HIS A 89 30.13 0.99 7.38
C HIS A 89 30.40 2.42 6.92
N SER A 90 30.46 2.62 5.62
CA SER A 90 30.89 3.86 4.96
C SER A 90 29.98 4.28 3.78
N GLY A 91 29.00 3.44 3.43
CA GLY A 91 28.00 3.69 2.40
C GLY A 91 28.34 3.10 1.04
N VAL A 92 27.31 2.94 0.22
CA VAL A 92 27.32 2.22 -1.08
C VAL A 92 28.40 2.72 -2.05
N SER A 93 28.64 4.04 -2.10
CA SER A 93 29.67 4.64 -2.97
C SER A 93 31.08 4.17 -2.62
N ILE A 94 31.42 4.15 -1.33
CA ILE A 94 32.73 3.70 -0.86
C ILE A 94 32.88 2.19 -1.08
N ALA A 95 31.85 1.41 -0.79
CA ALA A 95 31.86 -0.03 -1.03
C ALA A 95 32.05 -0.37 -2.52
N ARG A 96 31.36 0.32 -3.44
CA ARG A 96 31.57 0.14 -4.89
C ARG A 96 32.96 0.57 -5.33
N ASN A 97 33.50 1.68 -4.82
CA ASN A 97 34.85 2.16 -5.09
C ASN A 97 35.91 1.15 -4.60
N GLU A 98 35.68 0.58 -3.42
CA GLU A 98 36.59 -0.45 -2.88
C GLU A 98 36.56 -1.71 -3.78
N GLY A 99 35.38 -2.19 -4.15
CA GLY A 99 35.23 -3.34 -5.06
C GLY A 99 35.90 -3.15 -6.40
N MET A 100 35.91 -1.92 -6.96
CA MET A 100 36.57 -1.61 -8.23
C MET A 100 38.09 -1.86 -8.21
N LYS A 101 38.75 -1.73 -7.05
CA LYS A 101 40.20 -1.97 -6.92
C LYS A 101 40.58 -3.42 -7.19
N TYR A 102 39.68 -4.37 -6.93
CA TYR A 102 39.87 -5.81 -7.08
C TYR A 102 39.26 -6.38 -8.36
N ALA A 103 38.60 -5.57 -9.16
CA ALA A 103 37.96 -6.03 -10.38
C ALA A 103 38.97 -6.28 -11.50
N ASN A 104 39.10 -7.53 -11.93
CA ASN A 104 40.07 -7.95 -12.98
C ASN A 104 39.42 -8.29 -14.32
N GLY A 105 38.10 -8.30 -14.42
CA GLY A 105 37.36 -8.56 -15.66
C GLY A 105 37.53 -7.46 -16.71
N THR A 106 37.44 -7.84 -17.98
CA THR A 106 37.40 -6.90 -19.11
C THR A 106 36.21 -5.95 -19.00
N TYR A 107 35.09 -6.47 -18.48
CA TYR A 107 33.84 -5.76 -18.25
C TYR A 107 33.50 -5.70 -16.77
N ILE A 108 32.87 -4.62 -16.33
CA ILE A 108 32.48 -4.39 -14.93
C ILE A 108 30.98 -4.14 -14.84
N ASN A 109 30.32 -4.82 -13.89
CA ASN A 109 28.94 -4.60 -13.49
C ASN A 109 28.86 -4.29 -11.99
N PHE A 110 27.85 -3.54 -11.57
CA PHE A 110 27.52 -3.27 -10.18
C PHE A 110 26.13 -3.87 -9.88
N LEU A 111 26.08 -5.01 -9.24
CA LEU A 111 24.80 -5.66 -8.89
C LEU A 111 24.38 -5.28 -7.48
N ASP A 112 23.17 -4.75 -7.32
CA ASP A 112 22.60 -4.51 -6.00
C ASP A 112 22.24 -5.85 -5.33
N PRO A 113 22.54 -6.03 -4.02
CA PRO A 113 22.50 -7.34 -3.36
C PRO A 113 21.09 -7.90 -3.16
N ASP A 114 20.04 -7.16 -3.45
CA ASP A 114 18.65 -7.60 -3.42
C ASP A 114 18.02 -7.78 -4.81
N ASP A 115 18.77 -7.50 -5.88
CA ASP A 115 18.34 -7.61 -7.27
C ASP A 115 18.92 -8.87 -7.95
N LYS A 116 18.59 -9.09 -9.21
CA LYS A 116 19.10 -10.25 -9.98
C LYS A 116 19.09 -10.01 -11.47
N TRP A 117 19.96 -10.71 -12.18
CA TRP A 117 19.99 -10.79 -13.63
C TRP A 117 19.19 -11.97 -14.18
N ASP A 118 18.60 -11.82 -15.36
CA ASP A 118 18.11 -12.95 -16.16
C ASP A 118 19.28 -13.88 -16.55
N SER A 119 19.04 -15.16 -16.69
CA SER A 119 20.07 -16.16 -16.97
C SER A 119 20.77 -15.96 -18.32
N LEU A 120 20.13 -15.33 -19.29
CA LEU A 120 20.70 -15.05 -20.62
C LEU A 120 21.30 -13.63 -20.71
N ALA A 121 21.21 -12.82 -19.67
CA ALA A 121 21.53 -11.41 -19.73
C ALA A 121 22.98 -11.15 -20.15
N PHE A 122 23.95 -11.78 -19.52
CA PHE A 122 25.36 -11.58 -19.83
C PHE A 122 25.74 -12.10 -21.22
N LYS A 123 25.08 -13.16 -21.67
CA LYS A 123 25.28 -13.66 -23.05
C LYS A 123 24.93 -12.59 -24.09
N TYR A 124 23.78 -11.95 -23.95
CA TYR A 124 23.35 -10.88 -24.87
C TYR A 124 24.26 -9.65 -24.78
N ILE A 125 24.72 -9.28 -23.59
CA ILE A 125 25.66 -8.18 -23.36
C ILE A 125 26.99 -8.43 -24.06
N LEU A 126 27.57 -9.61 -23.89
CA LEU A 126 28.86 -9.96 -24.51
C LEU A 126 28.78 -10.05 -26.02
N LEU A 127 27.68 -10.61 -26.55
CA LEU A 127 27.41 -10.61 -27.98
C LEU A 127 27.31 -9.19 -28.53
N PHE A 128 26.65 -8.28 -27.83
CA PHE A 128 26.55 -6.89 -28.26
C PHE A 128 27.92 -6.19 -28.32
N PHE A 129 28.75 -6.36 -27.30
CA PHE A 129 30.13 -5.83 -27.31
C PHE A 129 31.00 -6.43 -28.41
N LYS A 130 30.83 -7.73 -28.70
CA LYS A 130 31.57 -8.41 -29.77
C LYS A 130 31.28 -7.80 -31.15
N PHE A 131 30.02 -7.42 -31.42
CA PHE A 131 29.62 -6.83 -32.69
C PHE A 131 29.73 -5.31 -32.73
N ASN A 132 29.97 -4.66 -31.59
CA ASN A 132 30.05 -3.19 -31.48
C ASN A 132 31.21 -2.78 -30.58
N ASN A 133 32.46 -3.02 -31.10
CA ASN A 133 33.70 -2.80 -30.33
C ASN A 133 33.95 -1.34 -29.93
N ASN A 134 33.33 -0.39 -30.62
CA ASN A 134 33.43 1.05 -30.35
C ASN A 134 32.54 1.52 -29.19
N ILE A 135 31.66 0.66 -28.67
CA ILE A 135 30.79 1.00 -27.55
C ILE A 135 31.51 0.70 -26.24
N ASP A 136 31.50 1.63 -25.30
CA ASP A 136 32.21 1.54 -24.04
C ASP A 136 31.33 1.00 -22.88
N PHE A 137 30.01 1.17 -22.94
CA PHE A 137 29.11 0.52 -22.00
C PHE A 137 27.71 0.28 -22.59
N VAL A 138 27.01 -0.66 -21.97
CA VAL A 138 25.66 -1.08 -22.38
C VAL A 138 24.73 -1.07 -21.17
N ALA A 139 23.42 -0.91 -21.40
CA ALA A 139 22.40 -0.99 -20.39
C ALA A 139 21.37 -2.07 -20.73
N GLY A 140 21.05 -2.95 -19.76
CA GLY A 140 19.96 -3.89 -19.81
C GLY A 140 18.62 -3.26 -19.38
N ARG A 141 17.55 -3.94 -19.71
CA ARG A 141 16.17 -3.52 -19.45
C ARG A 141 15.78 -3.82 -18.00
N ILE A 142 15.22 -2.84 -17.27
CA ILE A 142 14.78 -3.04 -15.87
C ILE A 142 13.34 -3.50 -15.83
N LYS A 143 13.10 -4.66 -15.20
CA LYS A 143 11.78 -5.18 -14.85
C LYS A 143 11.65 -5.27 -13.33
N PHE A 144 10.58 -4.72 -12.78
CA PHE A 144 10.27 -4.86 -11.36
C PHE A 144 9.77 -6.27 -11.03
N PHE A 145 10.03 -6.72 -9.80
CA PHE A 145 9.48 -7.99 -9.30
C PHE A 145 9.17 -7.90 -7.79
N GLU A 146 8.47 -8.87 -7.25
CA GLU A 146 7.94 -9.02 -5.89
C GLU A 146 6.69 -8.15 -5.66
N ALA A 147 6.78 -6.95 -5.08
CA ALA A 147 5.61 -6.10 -4.82
C ALA A 147 5.04 -5.43 -6.08
N ARG A 148 5.73 -5.51 -7.21
CA ARG A 148 5.34 -4.91 -8.49
C ARG A 148 5.83 -5.80 -9.62
N ASP A 149 5.05 -5.99 -10.67
CA ASP A 149 5.42 -6.80 -11.84
C ASP A 149 5.15 -6.01 -13.13
N ASP A 150 5.99 -5.00 -13.38
CA ASP A 150 5.97 -4.19 -14.58
C ASP A 150 7.38 -3.64 -14.89
N TYR A 151 7.52 -2.89 -15.99
CA TYR A 151 8.78 -2.32 -16.39
C TYR A 151 9.02 -0.91 -15.82
N HIS A 152 10.29 -0.52 -15.76
CA HIS A 152 10.70 0.81 -15.31
C HIS A 152 10.06 1.94 -16.15
N PRO A 153 9.72 3.12 -15.59
CA PRO A 153 9.11 4.23 -16.34
C PRO A 153 9.90 4.72 -17.58
N LEU A 154 11.21 4.48 -17.62
CA LEU A 154 12.07 4.79 -18.78
C LEU A 154 12.24 3.61 -19.74
N ASP A 155 11.35 2.60 -19.66
CA ASP A 155 11.41 1.39 -20.50
C ASP A 155 11.14 1.65 -21.98
N PHE A 156 10.48 2.72 -22.34
CA PHE A 156 10.13 3.07 -23.72
C PHE A 156 11.33 3.12 -24.68
N LYS A 157 12.56 3.30 -24.19
CA LYS A 157 13.78 3.30 -25.00
C LYS A 157 14.17 1.91 -25.51
N TYR A 158 13.72 0.83 -24.83
CA TYR A 158 14.06 -0.57 -25.17
C TYR A 158 13.07 -1.22 -26.15
N TYR A 159 12.55 -0.46 -27.13
CA TYR A 159 11.69 -1.03 -28.17
C TYR A 159 12.45 -2.01 -29.08
N LYS A 160 13.78 -1.88 -29.21
CA LYS A 160 14.71 -2.80 -29.89
C LYS A 160 16.13 -2.67 -29.31
N THR A 161 16.97 -3.69 -29.49
CA THR A 161 18.41 -3.65 -29.18
C THR A 161 19.14 -2.79 -30.22
N ARG A 162 19.95 -1.80 -29.78
CA ARG A 162 20.61 -0.82 -30.66
C ARG A 162 21.67 0.03 -29.94
N ILE A 163 22.46 0.72 -30.70
CA ILE A 163 23.26 1.86 -30.23
C ILE A 163 22.35 3.07 -30.08
N LEU A 164 22.51 3.80 -29.00
CA LEU A 164 21.74 5.00 -28.64
C LEU A 164 22.68 6.20 -28.53
N ASN A 165 22.35 7.29 -29.23
CA ASN A 165 23.02 8.57 -29.13
C ASN A 165 22.12 9.60 -28.45
N LEU A 166 22.50 10.07 -27.28
CA LEU A 166 21.71 11.03 -26.49
C LEU A 166 21.74 12.48 -27.03
N THR A 167 22.57 12.78 -28.02
CA THR A 167 22.47 14.06 -28.72
C THR A 167 21.26 14.13 -29.65
N GLU A 168 20.83 12.97 -30.14
CA GLU A 168 19.66 12.81 -31.01
C GLU A 168 18.41 12.41 -30.22
N GLU A 169 18.54 11.42 -29.32
CA GLU A 169 17.45 10.86 -28.51
C GLU A 169 17.61 11.24 -27.02
N TYR A 170 17.66 12.54 -26.73
CA TYR A 170 17.92 13.08 -25.38
C TYR A 170 16.93 12.60 -24.30
N ASN A 171 15.76 12.11 -24.68
CA ASN A 171 14.74 11.60 -23.75
C ASN A 171 15.04 10.17 -23.27
N CYS A 172 16.01 9.49 -23.87
CA CYS A 172 16.36 8.10 -23.56
C CYS A 172 17.45 7.96 -22.48
N ILE A 173 17.44 8.83 -21.47
CA ILE A 173 18.43 8.87 -20.39
C ILE A 173 18.61 7.53 -19.66
N GLN A 174 19.83 7.28 -19.16
CA GLN A 174 20.18 6.16 -18.29
C GLN A 174 20.57 6.68 -16.91
N LEU A 175 19.94 6.12 -15.84
CA LEU A 175 20.12 6.62 -14.48
C LEU A 175 20.68 5.56 -13.51
N SER A 176 20.30 4.29 -13.66
CA SER A 176 20.79 3.21 -12.80
C SER A 176 22.10 2.65 -13.33
N VAL A 177 23.07 2.46 -12.46
CA VAL A 177 24.35 1.80 -12.76
C VAL A 177 24.20 0.27 -12.73
N SER A 178 23.27 -0.25 -11.95
CA SER A 178 23.17 -1.69 -11.64
C SER A 178 22.80 -2.52 -12.87
N CYS A 179 21.98 -1.97 -13.77
CA CYS A 179 21.67 -2.62 -15.05
C CYS A 179 22.68 -2.32 -16.17
N CYS A 180 23.81 -1.65 -15.86
CA CYS A 180 24.84 -1.32 -16.84
C CYS A 180 26.06 -2.24 -16.72
N VAL A 181 26.69 -2.53 -17.87
CA VAL A 181 27.99 -3.20 -17.94
C VAL A 181 28.95 -2.31 -18.71
N PHE A 182 30.10 -2.02 -18.11
CA PHE A 182 31.10 -1.06 -18.59
C PHE A 182 32.39 -1.77 -19.02
N LYS A 183 33.07 -1.30 -20.06
CA LYS A 183 34.48 -1.67 -20.27
C LYS A 183 35.31 -1.18 -19.09
N LYS A 184 36.20 -1.99 -18.56
CA LYS A 184 37.09 -1.60 -17.44
C LYS A 184 37.90 -0.36 -17.77
N THR A 185 38.33 -0.20 -19.00
CA THR A 185 39.11 0.97 -19.50
C THR A 185 38.36 2.28 -19.35
N LEU A 186 37.03 2.28 -19.55
CA LEU A 186 36.20 3.48 -19.40
C LEU A 186 36.12 3.99 -17.94
N ILE A 187 36.06 3.08 -16.96
CA ILE A 187 35.81 3.42 -15.57
C ILE A 187 37.04 3.32 -14.65
N LYS A 188 38.21 2.93 -15.18
CA LYS A 188 39.46 2.76 -14.40
C LYS A 188 39.79 3.95 -13.50
N ASN A 189 39.56 5.21 -14.01
CA ASN A 189 39.81 6.44 -13.29
C ASN A 189 38.52 7.17 -12.89
N LYS A 190 37.37 6.49 -12.83
CA LYS A 190 36.10 7.03 -12.39
C LYS A 190 35.79 6.49 -10.99
N ILE A 191 35.26 7.35 -10.15
CA ILE A 191 34.83 6.97 -8.79
C ILE A 191 33.41 7.43 -8.51
N PHE A 192 32.69 6.66 -7.72
CA PHE A 192 31.45 7.11 -7.11
C PHE A 192 31.75 8.19 -6.09
N LYS A 193 30.98 9.28 -6.12
CA LYS A 193 31.15 10.36 -5.15
C LYS A 193 30.74 9.92 -3.77
N GLU A 194 31.67 9.96 -2.83
CA GLU A 194 31.40 9.67 -1.42
C GLU A 194 30.47 10.70 -0.79
N GLY A 195 29.72 10.29 0.23
CA GLY A 195 28.77 11.14 0.96
C GLY A 195 27.50 11.51 0.19
N VAL A 196 27.25 10.97 -1.00
CA VAL A 196 25.98 11.13 -1.71
C VAL A 196 25.00 10.07 -1.22
N PHE A 197 23.97 10.51 -0.53
CA PHE A 197 22.98 9.61 0.08
C PHE A 197 22.07 8.92 -0.96
N SER A 198 21.77 9.58 -2.09
CA SER A 198 20.87 9.07 -3.13
C SER A 198 21.17 9.76 -4.47
N GLY A 199 21.06 9.01 -5.56
CA GLY A 199 21.32 9.50 -6.92
C GLY A 199 22.80 9.45 -7.33
N GLU A 200 23.64 8.76 -6.57
CA GLU A 200 25.04 8.48 -6.89
C GLU A 200 25.17 7.77 -8.23
N ASP A 201 24.26 6.87 -8.55
CA ASP A 201 24.13 6.14 -9.82
C ASP A 201 23.95 7.10 -10.99
N ALA A 202 22.94 7.97 -10.90
CA ALA A 202 22.63 8.95 -11.94
C ALA A 202 23.80 9.91 -12.15
N ARG A 203 24.45 10.35 -11.06
CA ARG A 203 25.64 11.18 -11.13
C ARG A 203 26.77 10.46 -11.87
N PHE A 204 27.02 9.19 -11.54
CA PHE A 204 28.09 8.40 -12.15
C PHE A 204 27.83 8.19 -13.65
N VAL A 205 26.67 7.64 -14.03
CA VAL A 205 26.33 7.31 -15.42
C VAL A 205 26.23 8.57 -16.29
N LEU A 206 25.51 9.63 -15.84
CA LEU A 206 25.35 10.86 -16.61
C LEU A 206 26.68 11.63 -16.73
N SER A 207 27.61 11.50 -15.77
CA SER A 207 28.96 12.07 -15.89
C SER A 207 29.79 11.43 -16.99
N ILE A 208 29.58 10.13 -17.24
CA ILE A 208 30.24 9.43 -18.38
C ILE A 208 29.59 9.87 -19.69
N LEU A 209 28.27 9.91 -19.75
CA LEU A 209 27.50 10.33 -20.92
C LEU A 209 27.71 11.80 -21.31
N LEU A 210 28.09 12.66 -20.36
CA LEU A 210 28.51 14.03 -20.64
C LEU A 210 29.83 14.08 -21.43
N LEU A 211 30.68 13.06 -21.32
CA LEU A 211 31.96 13.00 -22.08
C LEU A 211 31.77 12.27 -23.43
N ASN A 212 30.97 11.21 -23.45
CA ASN A 212 30.59 10.46 -24.64
C ASN A 212 29.10 10.06 -24.55
N PRO A 213 28.19 10.72 -25.31
CA PRO A 213 26.76 10.54 -25.23
C PRO A 213 26.24 9.26 -25.90
N ILE A 214 27.09 8.27 -26.13
CA ILE A 214 26.79 7.04 -26.87
C ILE A 214 26.81 5.85 -25.90
N MET A 215 25.78 5.00 -25.98
CA MET A 215 25.70 3.74 -25.22
C MET A 215 24.96 2.66 -26.02
N GLY A 216 25.17 1.38 -25.66
CA GLY A 216 24.34 0.29 -26.15
C GLY A 216 23.10 0.09 -25.24
N ILE A 217 21.96 -0.21 -25.83
CA ILE A 217 20.76 -0.67 -25.10
C ILE A 217 20.34 -2.02 -25.60
N ILE A 218 20.05 -2.97 -24.66
CA ILE A 218 19.80 -4.38 -24.98
C ILE A 218 18.43 -4.77 -24.39
N ARG A 219 17.45 -4.93 -25.28
CA ARG A 219 16.07 -5.28 -24.90
C ARG A 219 15.95 -6.67 -24.26
N GLU A 220 16.73 -7.61 -24.72
CA GLU A 220 16.70 -9.02 -24.32
C GLU A 220 17.44 -9.26 -23.00
N SER A 221 18.33 -8.37 -22.59
CA SER A 221 19.04 -8.44 -21.32
C SER A 221 18.18 -7.82 -20.21
N ILE A 222 17.63 -8.64 -19.32
CA ILE A 222 16.70 -8.19 -18.28
C ILE A 222 17.39 -8.16 -16.92
N TYR A 223 17.37 -7.00 -16.29
CA TYR A 223 17.71 -6.77 -14.90
C TYR A 223 16.43 -6.73 -14.05
N PHE A 224 16.29 -7.65 -13.11
CA PHE A 224 15.16 -7.72 -12.20
C PHE A 224 15.44 -6.86 -10.96
N TYR A 225 14.76 -5.73 -10.88
CA TYR A 225 14.82 -4.79 -9.76
C TYR A 225 13.76 -5.14 -8.72
N ARG A 226 14.18 -5.47 -7.49
CA ARG A 226 13.27 -5.85 -6.41
C ARG A 226 12.54 -4.62 -5.84
N ARG A 227 11.24 -4.65 -5.94
CA ARG A 227 10.38 -3.76 -5.15
C ARG A 227 9.99 -4.49 -3.87
N ARG A 228 10.75 -4.22 -2.81
CA ARG A 228 10.53 -4.88 -1.53
C ARG A 228 9.11 -4.62 -1.05
N ALA A 229 8.40 -5.69 -0.72
CA ALA A 229 7.00 -5.60 -0.29
C ALA A 229 6.85 -4.93 1.08
N ASP A 230 7.90 -4.97 1.92
CA ASP A 230 7.99 -4.27 3.21
C ASP A 230 8.29 -2.76 3.09
N SER A 231 8.49 -2.25 1.88
CA SER A 231 8.83 -0.84 1.62
C SER A 231 10.14 -0.35 2.29
N SER A 232 11.08 -1.25 2.56
CA SER A 232 12.34 -0.98 3.27
C SER A 232 13.47 -0.48 2.37
N SER A 233 13.32 -0.48 1.04
CA SER A 233 14.40 -0.05 0.14
C SER A 233 14.71 1.44 0.31
N THR A 234 15.97 1.82 0.02
CA THR A 234 16.43 3.22 0.08
C THR A 234 15.52 4.16 -0.70
N VAL A 235 15.11 3.77 -1.93
CA VAL A 235 14.20 4.59 -2.77
C VAL A 235 12.83 4.79 -2.12
N GLN A 236 12.35 3.85 -1.31
CA GLN A 236 11.06 3.95 -0.63
C GLN A 236 11.15 4.79 0.66
N THR A 237 12.31 4.82 1.33
CA THR A 237 12.51 5.48 2.62
C THR A 237 13.17 6.85 2.53
N GLN A 238 13.94 7.14 1.48
CA GLN A 238 14.73 8.37 1.32
C GLN A 238 13.94 9.68 1.53
N LYS A 239 12.65 9.71 1.19
CA LYS A 239 11.78 10.89 1.35
C LYS A 239 11.57 11.30 2.82
N LYS A 240 11.93 10.45 3.77
CA LYS A 240 11.86 10.76 5.20
C LYS A 240 13.10 11.50 5.72
N ILE A 241 14.15 11.59 4.92
CA ILE A 241 15.46 12.09 5.32
C ILE A 241 15.72 13.47 4.71
N LYS A 242 16.14 14.44 5.55
CA LYS A 242 16.36 15.84 5.14
C LYS A 242 17.41 15.98 4.04
N SER A 243 18.46 15.18 4.04
CA SER A 243 19.52 15.17 3.02
C SER A 243 19.00 14.87 1.60
N PHE A 244 17.94 14.07 1.46
CA PHE A 244 17.28 13.84 0.18
C PHE A 244 16.82 15.14 -0.51
N TYR A 245 16.35 16.12 0.26
CA TYR A 245 15.79 17.35 -0.30
C TYR A 245 16.83 18.35 -0.75
N PHE A 246 17.94 18.48 -0.05
CA PHE A 246 18.96 19.51 -0.32
C PHE A 246 20.27 18.95 -0.83
N GLU A 247 20.86 17.99 -0.12
CA GLU A 247 22.19 17.46 -0.43
C GLU A 247 22.22 16.70 -1.76
N THR A 248 21.19 15.91 -2.06
CA THR A 248 21.08 15.20 -3.33
C THR A 248 20.96 16.17 -4.50
N LEU A 249 20.18 17.26 -4.39
CA LEU A 249 20.08 18.25 -5.45
C LEU A 249 21.43 18.95 -5.71
N ASN A 250 22.17 19.28 -4.65
CA ASN A 250 23.47 19.92 -4.79
C ASN A 250 24.52 18.96 -5.35
N SER A 251 24.59 17.76 -4.79
CA SER A 251 25.63 16.77 -5.13
C SER A 251 25.41 16.11 -6.48
N VAL A 252 24.19 16.05 -6.99
CA VAL A 252 23.87 15.38 -8.26
C VAL A 252 23.42 16.41 -9.30
N THR A 253 22.27 17.06 -9.09
CA THR A 253 21.65 17.90 -10.13
C THR A 253 22.48 19.15 -10.42
N ASN A 254 22.89 19.93 -9.41
CA ASN A 254 23.73 21.10 -9.62
C ASN A 254 25.14 20.74 -10.14
N TYR A 255 25.71 19.61 -9.68
CA TYR A 255 26.97 19.11 -10.22
C TYR A 255 26.88 18.82 -11.73
N LEU A 256 25.82 18.14 -12.19
CA LEU A 256 25.62 17.81 -13.62
C LEU A 256 25.38 19.07 -14.45
N ILE A 257 24.65 20.05 -13.92
CA ILE A 257 24.50 21.39 -14.54
C ILE A 257 25.85 22.04 -14.74
N ASN A 258 26.64 22.16 -13.68
CA ASN A 258 27.94 22.82 -13.71
C ASN A 258 28.91 22.10 -14.65
N LYS A 259 28.92 20.78 -14.66
CA LYS A 259 29.74 19.98 -15.58
C LYS A 259 29.29 20.15 -17.03
N SER A 260 27.99 20.23 -17.31
CA SER A 260 27.47 20.53 -18.65
C SER A 260 27.89 21.92 -19.12
N LEU A 261 27.77 22.93 -18.24
CA LEU A 261 28.22 24.29 -18.54
C LEU A 261 29.72 24.35 -18.80
N ALA A 262 30.53 23.68 -18.02
CA ALA A 262 31.98 23.63 -18.18
C ALA A 262 32.43 22.98 -19.50
N LEU A 263 31.73 21.94 -19.96
CA LEU A 263 32.08 21.20 -21.18
C LEU A 263 31.46 21.81 -22.44
N TYR A 264 30.29 22.43 -22.36
CA TYR A 264 29.50 22.83 -23.53
C TYR A 264 29.01 24.27 -23.50
N SER A 265 29.37 25.07 -22.49
CA SER A 265 28.88 26.44 -22.25
C SER A 265 27.32 26.57 -22.17
N LYS A 266 26.61 25.44 -22.09
CA LYS A 266 25.15 25.33 -21.97
C LYS A 266 24.72 24.05 -21.28
N ILE A 267 23.49 24.02 -20.77
CA ILE A 267 22.89 22.79 -20.27
C ILE A 267 22.37 22.02 -21.48
N ILE A 268 23.02 20.92 -21.84
CA ILE A 268 22.67 20.15 -23.04
C ILE A 268 21.34 19.40 -22.87
N PRO A 269 20.63 18.99 -23.97
CA PRO A 269 19.28 18.48 -23.98
C PRO A 269 19.00 17.34 -23.01
N PHE A 270 19.82 16.30 -22.96
CA PHE A 270 19.55 15.15 -22.09
C PHE A 270 19.75 15.48 -20.59
N ILE A 271 20.57 16.47 -20.24
CA ILE A 271 20.68 16.95 -18.86
C ILE A 271 19.45 17.78 -18.49
N GLN A 272 18.94 18.64 -19.39
CA GLN A 272 17.67 19.34 -19.16
C GLN A 272 16.52 18.35 -18.98
N TYR A 273 16.48 17.28 -19.78
CA TYR A 273 15.47 16.22 -19.65
C TYR A 273 15.58 15.46 -18.31
N TYR A 274 16.83 15.17 -17.85
CA TYR A 274 17.06 14.60 -16.52
C TYR A 274 16.57 15.52 -15.40
N ILE A 275 16.89 16.82 -15.48
CA ILE A 275 16.45 17.81 -14.48
C ILE A 275 14.92 17.86 -14.43
N ALA A 276 14.24 17.89 -15.57
CA ALA A 276 12.78 17.83 -15.66
C ALA A 276 12.22 16.56 -15.03
N TYR A 277 12.85 15.40 -15.29
CA TYR A 277 12.47 14.11 -14.70
C TYR A 277 12.58 14.14 -13.17
N ASP A 278 13.72 14.55 -12.61
CA ASP A 278 13.95 14.60 -11.16
C ASP A 278 12.99 15.59 -10.47
N ILE A 279 12.83 16.80 -11.03
CA ILE A 279 11.93 17.83 -10.48
C ILE A 279 10.49 17.35 -10.45
N LEU A 280 9.97 16.72 -11.49
CA LEU A 280 8.59 16.26 -11.53
C LEU A 280 8.32 15.17 -10.47
N PHE A 281 9.28 14.25 -10.22
CA PHE A 281 9.18 13.29 -9.12
C PHE A 281 9.23 13.97 -7.74
N ARG A 282 9.99 15.05 -7.60
CA ARG A 282 10.05 15.84 -6.36
C ARG A 282 8.78 16.64 -6.13
N ILE A 283 8.17 17.19 -7.17
CA ILE A 283 6.86 17.86 -7.09
C ILE A 283 5.77 16.87 -6.62
N GLN A 284 5.83 15.61 -7.07
CA GLN A 284 4.93 14.55 -6.61
C GLN A 284 5.13 14.20 -5.13
N SER A 285 6.28 14.53 -4.55
CA SER A 285 6.57 14.22 -3.14
C SER A 285 5.69 15.06 -2.21
N LEU A 286 5.42 14.50 -1.02
CA LEU A 286 4.70 15.22 0.04
C LEU A 286 5.71 15.85 1.01
N ALA A 287 6.62 16.68 0.49
CA ALA A 287 7.72 17.27 1.24
C ALA A 287 7.26 18.02 2.51
N TYR A 288 6.06 18.63 2.47
CA TYR A 288 5.47 19.32 3.62
C TYR A 288 5.19 18.43 4.84
N LYS A 289 5.25 17.10 4.67
CA LYS A 289 5.11 16.14 5.78
C LYS A 289 6.43 15.88 6.51
N TYR A 290 7.55 16.20 5.89
CA TYR A 290 8.89 15.83 6.36
C TYR A 290 9.80 17.04 6.62
N LEU A 291 9.46 18.20 6.06
CA LEU A 291 10.16 19.46 6.25
C LEU A 291 9.31 20.41 7.10
N ASP A 292 9.95 21.14 8.00
CA ASP A 292 9.33 22.28 8.67
C ASP A 292 9.03 23.41 7.66
N LYS A 293 8.26 24.41 8.08
CA LYS A 293 7.77 25.48 7.21
C LYS A 293 8.89 26.26 6.51
N GLU A 294 9.97 26.55 7.23
CA GLU A 294 11.11 27.32 6.70
C GLU A 294 11.90 26.51 5.67
N ASN A 295 12.26 25.26 6.00
CA ASN A 295 12.97 24.37 5.07
C ASN A 295 12.11 24.02 3.85
N LEU A 296 10.80 23.87 4.01
CA LEU A 296 9.89 23.66 2.89
C LEU A 296 9.90 24.85 1.91
N GLN A 297 9.90 26.10 2.41
CA GLN A 297 9.97 27.29 1.55
C GLN A 297 11.31 27.36 0.81
N LYS A 298 12.44 27.12 1.50
CA LYS A 298 13.79 27.03 0.87
C LYS A 298 13.82 25.96 -0.22
N TYR A 299 13.23 24.81 0.03
CA TYR A 299 13.18 23.71 -0.94
C TYR A 299 12.32 24.06 -2.16
N ILE A 300 11.14 24.65 -1.97
CA ILE A 300 10.29 25.12 -3.07
C ILE A 300 11.04 26.09 -3.96
N LEU A 301 11.71 27.09 -3.37
CA LEU A 301 12.48 28.07 -4.12
C LEU A 301 13.62 27.43 -4.92
N LEU A 302 14.31 26.44 -4.33
CA LEU A 302 15.36 25.69 -5.03
C LEU A 302 14.83 24.95 -6.26
N ILE A 303 13.67 24.28 -6.15
CA ILE A 303 13.02 23.57 -7.26
C ILE A 303 12.57 24.56 -8.36
N GLU A 304 11.99 25.70 -7.99
CA GLU A 304 11.57 26.73 -8.95
C GLU A 304 12.76 27.35 -9.67
N ASN A 305 13.88 27.58 -8.98
CA ASN A 305 15.13 28.05 -9.60
C ASN A 305 15.71 27.03 -10.60
N LEU A 306 15.62 25.73 -10.31
CA LEU A 306 16.04 24.70 -11.25
C LEU A 306 15.10 24.62 -12.47
N LEU A 307 13.80 24.79 -12.30
CA LEU A 307 12.83 24.85 -13.40
C LEU A 307 13.15 26.02 -14.36
N ASN A 308 13.59 27.17 -13.85
CA ASN A 308 13.94 28.32 -14.66
C ASN A 308 15.19 28.10 -15.52
N LYS A 309 16.01 27.09 -15.21
CA LYS A 309 17.25 26.76 -15.96
C LYS A 309 17.02 25.81 -17.14
N ILE A 310 15.83 25.30 -17.33
CA ILE A 310 15.49 24.32 -18.39
C ILE A 310 14.34 24.84 -19.27
N ASP A 311 14.29 24.41 -20.53
CA ASP A 311 13.20 24.79 -21.43
C ASP A 311 11.93 24.00 -21.14
N ASP A 312 10.78 24.62 -21.41
CA ASP A 312 9.45 24.04 -21.18
C ASP A 312 9.23 22.70 -21.91
N LYS A 313 9.82 22.58 -23.10
CA LYS A 313 9.73 21.38 -23.93
C LYS A 313 10.20 20.12 -23.17
N TYR A 314 11.26 20.21 -22.34
CA TYR A 314 11.77 19.03 -21.60
C TYR A 314 10.86 18.62 -20.43
N VAL A 315 10.07 19.55 -19.90
CA VAL A 315 9.02 19.25 -18.92
C VAL A 315 7.81 18.58 -19.62
N LEU A 316 7.40 19.11 -20.77
CA LEU A 316 6.24 18.62 -21.53
C LEU A 316 6.46 17.22 -22.12
N GLU A 317 7.65 16.94 -22.61
CA GLU A 317 7.99 15.66 -23.25
C GLU A 317 8.27 14.52 -22.26
N GLN A 318 8.24 14.77 -20.93
CA GLN A 318 8.36 13.69 -19.94
C GLN A 318 7.24 12.65 -20.13
N LYS A 319 7.66 11.38 -20.36
CA LYS A 319 6.71 10.25 -20.57
C LYS A 319 6.32 9.54 -19.27
N SER A 320 7.07 9.74 -18.20
CA SER A 320 6.99 8.99 -16.95
C SER A 320 5.96 9.50 -15.95
N LEU A 321 5.46 10.73 -16.11
CA LEU A 321 4.55 11.38 -15.17
C LEU A 321 3.35 12.00 -15.88
N SER A 322 2.23 12.07 -15.13
CA SER A 322 0.96 12.60 -15.67
C SER A 322 1.05 14.10 -15.98
N ASN A 323 0.19 14.54 -16.89
CA ASN A 323 0.11 15.93 -17.32
C ASN A 323 -0.17 16.92 -16.18
N ASN A 324 -0.82 16.48 -15.10
CA ASN A 324 -1.08 17.29 -13.90
C ASN A 324 0.20 17.91 -13.32
N TYR A 325 1.25 17.07 -13.16
CA TYR A 325 2.53 17.53 -12.59
C TYR A 325 3.29 18.42 -13.55
N LYS A 326 3.21 18.16 -14.87
CA LYS A 326 3.84 18.99 -15.90
C LYS A 326 3.27 20.39 -15.92
N ILE A 327 1.93 20.51 -15.96
CA ILE A 327 1.26 21.81 -15.93
C ILE A 327 1.49 22.55 -14.62
N LEU A 328 1.50 21.83 -13.50
CA LEU A 328 1.81 22.45 -12.21
C LEU A 328 3.24 23.02 -12.19
N ALA A 329 4.23 22.25 -12.69
CA ALA A 329 5.62 22.69 -12.79
C ALA A 329 5.75 23.95 -13.66
N LEU A 330 5.14 23.96 -14.83
CA LEU A 330 5.15 25.11 -15.74
C LEU A 330 4.36 26.30 -15.17
N SER A 331 3.25 26.06 -14.48
CA SER A 331 2.51 27.12 -13.78
C SER A 331 3.36 27.80 -12.70
N LYS A 332 4.20 27.02 -12.00
CA LYS A 332 5.14 27.57 -11.00
C LYS A 332 6.29 28.33 -11.66
N LYS A 333 6.86 27.78 -12.74
CA LYS A 333 7.91 28.43 -13.53
C LYS A 333 7.46 29.80 -14.07
N HIS A 334 6.27 29.86 -14.67
CA HIS A 334 5.73 31.08 -15.26
C HIS A 334 4.94 31.96 -14.27
N LYS A 335 4.86 31.60 -12.99
CA LYS A 335 4.14 32.32 -11.93
C LYS A 335 2.67 32.60 -12.26
N THR A 336 2.04 31.75 -13.06
CA THR A 336 0.64 31.85 -13.47
C THR A 336 -0.01 30.46 -13.48
N ASP A 337 -1.31 30.40 -13.19
CA ASP A 337 -2.04 29.12 -13.31
C ASP A 337 -2.41 28.87 -14.77
N LEU A 338 -1.55 28.16 -15.48
CA LEU A 338 -1.73 27.85 -16.90
C LEU A 338 -3.06 27.14 -17.21
N ARG A 339 -3.65 26.44 -16.21
CA ARG A 339 -4.93 25.72 -16.39
C ARG A 339 -6.09 26.66 -16.71
N LYS A 340 -6.02 27.92 -16.28
CA LYS A 340 -7.07 28.92 -16.53
C LYS A 340 -7.14 29.39 -17.99
N ASN A 341 -6.00 29.35 -18.68
CA ASN A 341 -5.85 29.89 -20.03
C ASN A 341 -5.77 28.80 -21.11
N MET A 342 -6.00 27.52 -20.74
CA MET A 342 -6.01 26.42 -21.68
C MET A 342 -7.32 26.38 -22.48
N LYS A 343 -7.22 26.31 -23.80
CA LYS A 343 -8.33 26.01 -24.70
C LYS A 343 -8.50 24.50 -24.83
N PHE A 344 -9.75 24.07 -25.01
CA PHE A 344 -10.07 22.66 -25.18
C PHE A 344 -10.56 22.43 -26.63
N GLU A 345 -9.77 21.68 -27.40
CA GLU A 345 -10.05 21.37 -28.80
C GLU A 345 -9.65 19.93 -29.12
N HIS A 346 -10.45 19.21 -29.90
CA HIS A 346 -10.17 17.85 -30.39
C HIS A 346 -9.70 16.86 -29.32
N ASN A 347 -10.33 16.85 -28.13
CA ASN A 347 -9.92 16.02 -26.97
C ASN A 347 -8.53 16.34 -26.42
N SER A 348 -8.06 17.56 -26.63
CA SER A 348 -6.76 18.03 -26.14
C SER A 348 -6.88 19.41 -25.51
N PHE A 349 -6.05 19.66 -24.49
CA PHE A 349 -5.88 20.98 -23.92
C PHE A 349 -4.70 21.67 -24.61
N ILE A 350 -4.94 22.83 -25.17
CA ILE A 350 -3.98 23.61 -25.94
C ILE A 350 -3.71 24.92 -25.21
N TYR A 351 -2.43 25.24 -25.01
CA TYR A 351 -1.97 26.55 -24.55
C TYR A 351 -1.08 27.17 -25.61
N SER A 352 -1.43 28.35 -26.11
CA SER A 352 -0.83 28.90 -27.33
C SER A 352 0.06 30.16 -27.16
N GLU A 353 0.12 30.75 -25.95
CA GLU A 353 0.74 32.08 -25.81
C GLU A 353 2.30 32.10 -25.83
N LYS A 354 2.99 31.02 -25.46
CA LYS A 354 4.47 30.92 -25.48
C LYS A 354 5.04 29.55 -25.86
N SER A 355 4.27 28.52 -25.80
CA SER A 355 4.64 27.16 -26.25
C SER A 355 3.38 26.37 -26.57
N LEU A 356 3.39 25.62 -27.65
CA LEU A 356 2.26 24.76 -28.04
C LEU A 356 2.21 23.56 -27.09
N ILE A 357 1.44 23.71 -25.99
CA ILE A 357 1.17 22.62 -25.06
C ILE A 357 -0.06 21.89 -25.57
N ASN A 358 0.12 20.73 -26.19
CA ASN A 358 -0.97 19.86 -26.60
C ASN A 358 -1.03 18.65 -25.66
N LEU A 359 -2.01 18.65 -24.75
CA LEU A 359 -2.20 17.60 -23.77
C LEU A 359 -3.50 16.87 -24.01
N ARG A 360 -3.43 15.66 -24.55
CA ARG A 360 -4.61 14.80 -24.69
C ARG A 360 -5.22 14.50 -23.34
N ILE A 361 -6.55 14.42 -23.30
CA ILE A 361 -7.27 13.97 -22.11
C ILE A 361 -6.81 12.55 -21.78
N ASP A 362 -6.34 12.37 -20.54
CA ASP A 362 -5.99 11.04 -20.04
C ASP A 362 -7.21 10.11 -20.06
N ARG A 363 -6.97 8.81 -20.37
CA ARG A 363 -8.02 7.81 -20.60
C ARG A 363 -8.88 7.50 -19.36
N ASN A 364 -8.62 8.08 -18.20
CA ASN A 364 -9.27 7.73 -16.93
C ASN A 364 -9.72 8.96 -16.15
N ILE A 365 -10.52 9.82 -16.76
CA ILE A 365 -11.05 11.04 -16.13
C ILE A 365 -11.94 10.70 -14.94
N ILE A 366 -12.84 9.72 -15.10
CA ILE A 366 -13.66 9.20 -14.00
C ILE A 366 -13.33 7.73 -13.81
N MET A 367 -13.05 7.34 -12.56
CA MET A 367 -12.92 5.94 -12.16
C MET A 367 -14.16 5.53 -11.36
N TRP A 368 -15.07 4.79 -11.98
CA TRP A 368 -16.24 4.24 -11.32
C TRP A 368 -15.85 3.23 -10.26
N LYS A 369 -16.11 3.55 -9.01
CA LYS A 369 -15.84 2.68 -7.86
C LYS A 369 -17.02 1.78 -7.53
N ILE A 370 -18.23 2.28 -7.75
CA ILE A 370 -19.48 1.56 -7.51
C ILE A 370 -20.31 1.61 -8.79
N LEU A 371 -20.86 0.47 -9.17
CA LEU A 371 -21.95 0.32 -10.13
C LEU A 371 -22.99 -0.59 -9.47
N ASP A 372 -24.16 -0.06 -9.22
CA ASP A 372 -25.30 -0.80 -8.66
C ASP A 372 -26.55 -0.60 -9.52
N VAL A 373 -27.40 -1.61 -9.55
CA VAL A 373 -28.66 -1.57 -10.30
C VAL A 373 -29.80 -1.89 -9.34
N LYS A 374 -30.70 -0.95 -9.14
CA LYS A 374 -31.83 -1.11 -8.25
C LYS A 374 -33.04 -0.33 -8.75
N ASN A 375 -34.23 -0.95 -8.74
CA ASN A 375 -35.50 -0.31 -9.13
C ASN A 375 -35.41 0.39 -10.50
N ASN A 376 -34.82 -0.25 -11.50
CA ASN A 376 -34.60 0.30 -12.84
C ASN A 376 -33.77 1.62 -12.84
N ILE A 377 -32.92 1.81 -11.86
CA ILE A 377 -31.97 2.91 -11.80
C ILE A 377 -30.55 2.31 -11.77
N ILE A 378 -29.67 2.80 -12.65
CA ILE A 378 -28.24 2.57 -12.57
C ILE A 378 -27.64 3.63 -11.68
N HIS A 379 -27.06 3.22 -10.58
CA HIS A 379 -26.32 4.06 -9.66
C HIS A 379 -24.82 3.92 -9.92
N LEU A 380 -24.14 5.02 -10.21
CA LEU A 380 -22.71 5.08 -10.44
C LEU A 380 -22.09 6.07 -9.46
N GLU A 381 -21.05 5.62 -8.73
CA GLU A 381 -20.22 6.53 -7.95
C GLU A 381 -18.75 6.38 -8.40
N GLY A 382 -18.14 7.48 -8.80
CA GLY A 382 -16.79 7.49 -9.36
C GLY A 382 -15.89 8.57 -8.79
N LYS A 383 -14.60 8.27 -8.72
CA LYS A 383 -13.57 9.24 -8.41
C LYS A 383 -13.36 10.15 -9.62
N ASP A 384 -13.46 11.46 -9.40
CA ASP A 384 -13.02 12.47 -10.35
C ASP A 384 -11.50 12.60 -10.30
N ASN A 385 -10.84 12.20 -11.36
CA ASN A 385 -9.39 12.31 -11.53
C ASN A 385 -8.98 13.53 -12.36
N PHE A 386 -9.97 14.35 -12.79
CA PHE A 386 -9.71 15.49 -13.65
C PHE A 386 -9.08 16.63 -12.85
N TRP A 387 -8.06 17.24 -13.39
CA TRP A 387 -7.14 18.13 -12.70
C TRP A 387 -7.35 19.63 -13.01
N MET A 388 -8.28 19.93 -13.92
CA MET A 388 -8.61 21.30 -14.30
C MET A 388 -9.42 22.03 -13.22
N PRO A 389 -9.47 23.39 -13.23
CA PRO A 389 -10.31 24.15 -12.33
C PRO A 389 -11.78 23.76 -12.48
N ARG A 390 -12.47 23.57 -11.35
CA ARG A 390 -13.82 23.02 -11.30
C ARG A 390 -14.89 23.93 -11.87
N GLU A 391 -14.64 25.20 -11.84
CA GLU A 391 -15.50 26.24 -12.42
C GLU A 391 -15.58 26.16 -13.93
N ASN A 392 -14.60 25.53 -14.58
CA ASN A 392 -14.49 25.47 -16.03
C ASN A 392 -15.14 24.24 -16.64
N TYR A 393 -15.57 23.27 -15.83
CA TYR A 393 -16.11 22.02 -16.37
C TYR A 393 -17.19 21.38 -15.50
N TYR A 394 -18.04 20.60 -16.20
CA TYR A 394 -18.99 19.67 -15.58
C TYR A 394 -19.09 18.39 -16.41
N TYR A 395 -19.62 17.35 -15.79
CA TYR A 395 -19.92 16.10 -16.46
C TYR A 395 -21.41 16.00 -16.76
N PHE A 396 -21.75 15.24 -17.79
CA PHE A 396 -23.12 14.76 -18.03
C PHE A 396 -23.06 13.40 -18.72
N CYS A 397 -24.18 12.68 -18.71
CA CYS A 397 -24.34 11.51 -19.58
C CYS A 397 -25.59 11.62 -20.42
N LYS A 398 -25.58 10.94 -21.57
CA LYS A 398 -26.71 10.83 -22.46
C LYS A 398 -27.20 9.39 -22.52
N LEU A 399 -28.50 9.20 -22.29
CA LEU A 399 -29.22 7.97 -22.54
C LEU A 399 -30.28 8.30 -23.57
N ARG A 400 -30.12 7.86 -24.86
CA ARG A 400 -30.91 8.35 -26.00
C ARG A 400 -30.79 9.88 -26.13
N ASN A 401 -31.92 10.57 -26.13
CA ASN A 401 -32.00 12.03 -26.21
C ASN A 401 -32.05 12.70 -24.84
N THR A 402 -32.10 11.94 -23.74
CA THR A 402 -32.17 12.49 -22.39
C THR A 402 -30.78 12.71 -21.82
N ILE A 403 -30.56 13.89 -21.28
CA ILE A 403 -29.32 14.28 -20.61
C ILE A 403 -29.52 14.15 -19.10
N TYR A 404 -28.55 13.52 -18.43
CA TYR A 404 -28.51 13.39 -16.98
C TYR A 404 -27.27 14.07 -16.44
N TYR A 405 -27.42 14.91 -15.42
CA TYR A 405 -26.36 15.60 -14.75
C TYR A 405 -26.00 14.88 -13.44
N PRO A 406 -24.71 14.82 -13.05
CA PRO A 406 -24.32 14.18 -11.81
C PRO A 406 -24.54 15.07 -10.60
N ARG A 407 -24.66 14.44 -9.46
CA ARG A 407 -24.43 15.08 -8.17
C ARG A 407 -22.95 14.98 -7.83
N TYR A 408 -22.42 15.97 -7.13
CA TYR A 408 -21.04 15.99 -6.71
C TYR A 408 -20.95 15.95 -5.18
N LYS A 409 -19.94 15.21 -4.67
CA LYS A 409 -19.64 15.12 -3.25
C LYS A 409 -18.14 15.30 -3.03
N GLU A 410 -17.75 16.19 -2.10
CA GLU A 410 -16.36 16.31 -1.73
C GLU A 410 -15.87 15.05 -1.01
N TYR A 411 -14.63 14.65 -1.31
CA TYR A 411 -14.03 13.46 -0.74
C TYR A 411 -12.54 13.66 -0.47
N TYR A 412 -12.21 14.03 0.75
CA TYR A 412 -10.87 14.44 1.17
C TYR A 412 -9.76 13.40 0.89
N ASN A 413 -10.10 12.10 0.86
CA ASN A 413 -9.12 11.05 0.60
C ASN A 413 -8.61 11.02 -0.85
N TYR A 414 -9.24 11.76 -1.76
CA TYR A 414 -8.86 11.86 -3.16
C TYR A 414 -8.28 13.23 -3.53
N ASN A 415 -7.82 13.99 -2.55
CA ASN A 415 -7.13 15.24 -2.81
C ASN A 415 -5.91 15.02 -3.72
N PHE A 416 -5.73 15.93 -4.68
CA PHE A 416 -4.49 16.00 -5.43
C PHE A 416 -3.48 16.80 -4.59
N GLU A 417 -2.58 16.08 -3.93
CA GLU A 417 -1.57 16.64 -3.04
C GLU A 417 -0.18 16.58 -3.69
N THR A 418 0.63 17.60 -3.46
CA THR A 418 1.99 17.74 -3.97
C THR A 418 2.87 18.39 -2.92
N MET A 419 4.15 18.65 -3.22
CA MET A 419 5.03 19.43 -2.33
C MET A 419 4.48 20.84 -2.04
N TYR A 420 3.63 21.38 -2.89
CA TYR A 420 2.96 22.68 -2.70
C TYR A 420 1.67 22.58 -1.85
N GLY A 421 1.38 21.42 -1.28
CA GLY A 421 0.13 21.16 -0.54
C GLY A 421 -0.98 20.61 -1.42
N THR A 422 -2.23 20.82 -1.02
CA THR A 422 -3.41 20.37 -1.76
C THR A 422 -3.71 21.33 -2.93
N ILE A 423 -3.56 20.82 -4.13
CA ILE A 423 -3.82 21.57 -5.38
C ILE A 423 -5.30 21.52 -5.75
N ASN A 424 -5.90 20.32 -5.70
CA ASN A 424 -7.34 20.13 -5.89
C ASN A 424 -7.89 19.25 -4.76
N LYS A 425 -9.04 19.62 -4.21
CA LYS A 425 -9.78 18.75 -3.28
C LYS A 425 -10.35 17.55 -4.04
N GLY A 426 -10.39 16.38 -3.42
CA GLY A 426 -11.01 15.20 -4.02
C GLY A 426 -12.52 15.38 -4.24
N ARG A 427 -13.06 14.83 -5.31
CA ARG A 427 -14.48 14.88 -5.65
C ARG A 427 -14.97 13.51 -6.14
N ILE A 428 -16.19 13.17 -5.76
CA ILE A 428 -16.93 12.01 -6.28
C ILE A 428 -18.01 12.53 -7.20
N VAL A 429 -18.16 11.86 -8.33
CA VAL A 429 -19.21 12.05 -9.33
C VAL A 429 -20.26 10.96 -9.12
N LEU A 430 -21.53 11.33 -8.95
CA LEU A 430 -22.64 10.40 -8.72
C LEU A 430 -23.68 10.57 -9.81
N PHE A 431 -23.99 9.49 -10.50
CA PHE A 431 -25.13 9.44 -11.44
C PHE A 431 -26.18 8.45 -10.93
N ASP A 432 -27.45 8.86 -11.03
CA ASP A 432 -28.60 8.00 -10.90
C ASP A 432 -29.36 8.06 -12.23
N ILE A 433 -29.26 7.01 -13.05
CA ILE A 433 -29.76 6.99 -14.42
C ILE A 433 -30.94 6.01 -14.48
N PRO A 434 -32.20 6.51 -14.56
CA PRO A 434 -33.37 5.66 -14.78
C PRO A 434 -33.31 5.05 -16.17
N PHE A 435 -33.76 3.79 -16.31
CA PHE A 435 -33.84 3.11 -17.58
C PHE A 435 -35.14 2.26 -17.68
N GLY A 436 -35.69 2.16 -18.88
CA GLY A 436 -36.79 1.25 -19.21
C GLY A 436 -36.26 -0.12 -19.65
N LEU A 437 -37.00 -1.19 -19.36
CA LEU A 437 -36.68 -2.53 -19.88
C LEU A 437 -37.26 -2.63 -21.33
N GLU A 438 -36.47 -2.28 -22.30
CA GLU A 438 -36.87 -2.35 -23.71
C GLU A 438 -36.12 -3.49 -24.44
N ARG A 439 -36.64 -3.86 -25.63
CA ARG A 439 -36.11 -4.94 -26.46
C ARG A 439 -34.71 -4.60 -27.04
N HIS A 440 -34.37 -3.33 -27.22
CA HIS A 440 -33.12 -2.89 -27.81
C HIS A 440 -32.09 -2.51 -26.76
N PRO A 441 -30.78 -2.67 -27.06
CA PRO A 441 -29.73 -2.28 -26.11
C PRO A 441 -29.78 -0.76 -25.89
N LEU A 442 -29.69 -0.37 -24.62
CA LEU A 442 -29.59 1.02 -24.20
C LEU A 442 -28.11 1.42 -24.06
N VAL A 443 -27.75 2.57 -24.60
CA VAL A 443 -26.38 3.06 -24.65
C VAL A 443 -26.27 4.33 -23.83
N ILE A 444 -25.44 4.28 -22.76
CA ILE A 444 -25.10 5.44 -21.96
C ILE A 444 -23.72 5.94 -22.40
N LYS A 445 -23.65 7.22 -22.80
CA LYS A 445 -22.43 7.92 -23.18
C LYS A 445 -22.10 8.96 -22.13
N PHE A 446 -20.83 9.04 -21.72
CA PHE A 446 -20.35 10.01 -20.74
C PHE A 446 -19.60 11.15 -21.42
N TYR A 447 -19.87 12.36 -21.01
CA TYR A 447 -19.30 13.58 -21.55
C TYR A 447 -18.67 14.46 -20.48
N LEU A 448 -17.64 15.18 -20.90
CA LEU A 448 -17.06 16.32 -20.22
C LEU A 448 -17.41 17.55 -21.03
N SER A 449 -18.02 18.54 -20.43
CA SER A 449 -18.14 19.90 -20.95
C SER A 449 -17.09 20.78 -20.32
N TYR A 450 -16.23 21.41 -21.11
CA TYR A 450 -15.20 22.33 -20.64
C TYR A 450 -15.33 23.65 -21.38
N ASN A 451 -15.63 24.74 -20.65
CA ASN A 451 -15.95 26.06 -21.22
C ASN A 451 -16.94 26.02 -22.38
N GLY A 452 -17.98 25.17 -22.27
CA GLY A 452 -19.01 25.01 -23.26
C GLY A 452 -18.69 24.04 -24.43
N VAL A 453 -17.51 23.48 -24.49
CA VAL A 453 -17.13 22.47 -25.50
C VAL A 453 -17.32 21.06 -24.95
N ASP A 454 -18.21 20.28 -25.55
CA ASP A 454 -18.54 18.91 -25.12
C ASP A 454 -17.66 17.88 -25.79
N SER A 455 -17.19 16.90 -25.00
CA SER A 455 -16.41 15.75 -25.47
C SER A 455 -16.82 14.45 -24.83
N GLU A 456 -16.97 13.38 -25.62
CA GLU A 456 -17.22 12.03 -25.12
C GLU A 456 -15.94 11.49 -24.47
N ILE A 457 -16.02 11.10 -23.19
CA ILE A 457 -14.87 10.74 -22.36
C ILE A 457 -14.74 9.23 -22.17
N PHE A 458 -13.49 8.78 -21.95
CA PHE A 458 -13.20 7.46 -21.40
C PHE A 458 -13.35 7.46 -19.88
N THR A 459 -13.96 6.39 -19.38
CA THR A 459 -14.03 6.11 -17.94
C THR A 459 -13.40 4.77 -17.65
N SER A 460 -13.03 4.53 -16.41
CA SER A 460 -12.51 3.23 -15.95
C SER A 460 -13.33 2.68 -14.79
N PHE A 461 -13.15 1.38 -14.50
CA PHE A 461 -13.90 0.68 -13.48
C PHE A 461 -12.96 0.16 -12.39
N GLY A 462 -13.18 0.58 -11.14
CA GLY A 462 -12.44 0.14 -9.96
C GLY A 462 -12.85 -1.24 -9.48
N PHE A 463 -12.25 -1.65 -8.39
CA PHE A 463 -12.35 -3.00 -7.84
C PHE A 463 -13.81 -3.46 -7.57
N PHE A 464 -14.66 -2.59 -7.05
CA PHE A 464 -16.03 -2.92 -6.64
C PHE A 464 -17.12 -2.54 -7.64
N SER A 465 -16.76 -2.21 -8.87
CA SER A 465 -17.75 -1.87 -9.91
C SER A 465 -18.41 -3.09 -10.57
N HIS A 466 -17.99 -4.29 -10.23
CA HIS A 466 -18.39 -5.57 -10.82
C HIS A 466 -18.04 -5.75 -12.30
N ILE A 467 -17.65 -4.72 -13.04
CA ILE A 467 -17.19 -4.85 -14.43
C ILE A 467 -15.69 -5.15 -14.43
N PRO A 468 -15.24 -6.27 -15.00
CA PRO A 468 -13.82 -6.58 -15.14
C PRO A 468 -13.09 -5.55 -16.04
N PRO A 469 -11.77 -5.31 -15.82
CA PRO A 469 -11.04 -4.22 -16.49
C PRO A 469 -10.48 -4.59 -17.87
N ILE A 470 -11.19 -5.39 -18.63
CA ILE A 470 -10.85 -5.76 -20.02
C ILE A 470 -12.04 -5.52 -20.95
N SER A 471 -11.79 -5.43 -22.28
CA SER A 471 -12.75 -4.93 -23.26
C SER A 471 -14.06 -5.71 -23.29
N ASN A 472 -14.01 -7.03 -23.14
CA ASN A 472 -15.19 -7.89 -23.10
C ASN A 472 -15.71 -8.16 -21.68
N GLY A 473 -15.27 -7.36 -20.71
CA GLY A 473 -15.78 -7.42 -19.34
C GLY A 473 -17.28 -7.11 -19.28
N TYR A 474 -18.04 -7.90 -18.55
CA TYR A 474 -19.47 -7.72 -18.38
C TYR A 474 -19.94 -8.05 -16.96
N TYR A 475 -21.14 -7.58 -16.63
CA TYR A 475 -21.78 -7.83 -15.35
C TYR A 475 -23.27 -8.13 -15.56
N ILE A 476 -23.80 -9.10 -14.83
CA ILE A 476 -25.22 -9.45 -14.88
C ILE A 476 -25.86 -9.10 -13.52
N SER A 477 -26.89 -8.24 -13.57
CA SER A 477 -27.69 -7.85 -12.39
C SER A 477 -29.18 -8.09 -12.69
N GLY A 478 -29.76 -9.13 -12.13
CA GLY A 478 -31.15 -9.52 -12.43
C GLY A 478 -31.33 -9.82 -13.91
N ASN A 479 -32.25 -9.13 -14.56
CA ASN A 479 -32.55 -9.26 -15.98
C ASN A 479 -31.72 -8.32 -16.89
N LEU A 480 -30.67 -7.72 -16.36
CA LEU A 480 -29.84 -6.78 -17.07
C LEU A 480 -28.42 -7.33 -17.24
N LEU A 481 -27.90 -7.30 -18.46
CA LEU A 481 -26.48 -7.52 -18.79
C LEU A 481 -25.84 -6.19 -19.17
N ILE A 482 -24.75 -5.85 -18.51
CA ILE A 482 -24.05 -4.58 -18.64
C ILE A 482 -22.66 -4.82 -19.22
N LYS A 483 -22.31 -4.14 -20.30
CA LYS A 483 -20.95 -4.12 -20.89
C LYS A 483 -20.42 -2.69 -20.97
N TYR A 484 -19.11 -2.53 -20.84
CA TYR A 484 -18.44 -1.28 -21.17
C TYR A 484 -17.58 -1.47 -22.42
N LEU A 485 -17.99 -0.84 -23.51
CA LEU A 485 -17.34 -1.00 -24.80
C LEU A 485 -17.26 0.37 -25.51
N ASN A 486 -16.10 0.70 -26.09
CA ASN A 486 -15.90 1.92 -26.89
C ASN A 486 -16.38 3.20 -26.17
N LYS A 487 -15.92 3.45 -24.92
CA LYS A 487 -16.31 4.58 -24.06
C LYS A 487 -17.75 4.56 -23.54
N ARG A 488 -18.55 3.55 -23.87
CA ARG A 488 -19.99 3.52 -23.61
C ARG A 488 -20.37 2.39 -22.68
N LEU A 489 -21.32 2.65 -21.81
CA LEU A 489 -21.95 1.63 -20.99
C LEU A 489 -23.19 1.13 -21.75
N ILE A 490 -23.19 -0.14 -22.11
CA ILE A 490 -24.24 -0.73 -22.93
C ILE A 490 -25.05 -1.72 -22.08
N LEU A 491 -26.37 -1.53 -22.06
CA LEU A 491 -27.30 -2.31 -21.27
C LEU A 491 -28.12 -3.19 -22.20
N PHE A 492 -28.12 -4.47 -21.92
CA PHE A 492 -28.89 -5.46 -22.66
C PHE A 492 -29.92 -6.12 -21.75
N HIS A 493 -31.10 -6.44 -22.28
CA HIS A 493 -31.98 -7.38 -21.59
C HIS A 493 -31.28 -8.76 -21.54
N TYR A 494 -31.08 -9.29 -20.34
CA TYR A 494 -30.37 -10.55 -20.18
C TYR A 494 -31.20 -11.74 -20.67
N ASN A 495 -30.62 -12.57 -21.50
CA ASN A 495 -31.05 -13.93 -21.77
C ASN A 495 -29.87 -14.89 -21.69
N LYS A 496 -30.14 -16.18 -21.54
CA LYS A 496 -29.11 -17.20 -21.33
C LYS A 496 -28.12 -17.29 -22.48
N LYS A 497 -28.60 -17.16 -23.75
CA LYS A 497 -27.74 -17.21 -24.94
C LYS A 497 -26.74 -16.05 -24.94
N LEU A 498 -27.20 -14.82 -24.77
CA LEU A 498 -26.36 -13.62 -24.69
C LEU A 498 -25.33 -13.72 -23.57
N GLY A 499 -25.72 -14.25 -22.39
CA GLY A 499 -24.79 -14.48 -21.30
C GLY A 499 -23.70 -15.52 -21.64
N MET A 500 -24.02 -16.55 -22.39
CA MET A 500 -23.05 -17.54 -22.86
C MET A 500 -22.09 -16.96 -23.92
N ASP A 501 -22.60 -16.17 -24.84
CA ASP A 501 -21.79 -15.50 -25.90
C ASP A 501 -20.80 -14.50 -25.26
N CYS A 502 -21.26 -13.71 -24.31
CA CYS A 502 -20.40 -12.77 -23.57
C CYS A 502 -19.29 -13.51 -22.80
N GLU A 503 -19.62 -14.63 -22.14
CA GLU A 503 -18.60 -15.42 -21.43
C GLU A 503 -17.57 -16.03 -22.39
N LYS A 504 -18.01 -16.50 -23.56
CA LYS A 504 -17.10 -17.03 -24.58
C LYS A 504 -16.10 -15.97 -25.02
N GLN A 505 -16.58 -14.77 -25.42
CA GLN A 505 -15.74 -13.64 -25.82
C GLN A 505 -14.78 -13.21 -24.71
N TYR A 506 -15.26 -13.19 -23.45
CA TYR A 506 -14.44 -12.83 -22.30
C TYR A 506 -13.33 -13.88 -22.05
N CYS A 507 -13.63 -15.17 -22.18
CA CYS A 507 -12.63 -16.24 -22.03
C CYS A 507 -11.59 -16.21 -23.16
N GLU A 508 -11.98 -15.89 -24.39
CA GLU A 508 -11.06 -15.72 -25.51
C GLU A 508 -10.07 -14.58 -25.24
N GLU A 509 -10.54 -13.44 -24.73
CA GLU A 509 -9.68 -12.31 -24.37
C GLU A 509 -8.73 -12.66 -23.19
N LEU A 510 -9.21 -13.39 -22.18
CA LEU A 510 -8.37 -13.88 -21.08
C LEU A 510 -7.28 -14.84 -21.58
N ASN A 511 -7.57 -15.67 -22.56
CA ASN A 511 -6.59 -16.55 -23.16
C ASN A 511 -5.50 -15.75 -23.90
N ASN A 512 -5.88 -14.72 -24.65
CA ASN A 512 -4.95 -13.86 -25.40
C ASN A 512 -3.96 -13.11 -24.47
N ILE A 513 -4.34 -12.87 -23.21
CA ILE A 513 -3.46 -12.27 -22.19
C ILE A 513 -2.86 -13.31 -21.22
N ASN A 514 -2.82 -14.59 -21.61
CA ASN A 514 -2.23 -15.70 -20.86
C ASN A 514 -2.81 -15.90 -19.44
N LYS A 515 -4.12 -15.70 -19.25
CA LYS A 515 -4.85 -15.88 -17.97
C LYS A 515 -5.67 -17.20 -17.93
N ASN A 516 -5.12 -18.29 -18.41
CA ASN A 516 -5.79 -19.61 -18.50
C ASN A 516 -6.27 -20.15 -17.15
N ASN A 517 -5.56 -19.86 -16.06
CA ASN A 517 -6.01 -20.23 -14.71
C ASN A 517 -7.34 -19.56 -14.35
N ILE A 518 -7.51 -18.29 -14.72
CA ILE A 518 -8.76 -17.56 -14.46
C ILE A 518 -9.93 -18.20 -15.21
N ILE A 519 -9.72 -18.64 -16.46
CA ILE A 519 -10.75 -19.33 -17.23
C ILE A 519 -11.21 -20.61 -16.52
N LYS A 520 -10.27 -21.42 -15.98
CA LYS A 520 -10.59 -22.62 -15.18
C LYS A 520 -11.40 -22.25 -13.93
N ILE A 521 -11.01 -21.21 -13.22
CA ILE A 521 -11.69 -20.73 -12.01
C ILE A 521 -13.10 -20.23 -12.36
N ARG A 522 -13.31 -19.45 -13.42
CA ARG A 522 -14.63 -18.97 -13.86
C ARG A 522 -15.58 -20.14 -14.17
N LYS A 523 -15.11 -21.14 -14.93
CA LYS A 523 -15.88 -22.37 -15.20
C LYS A 523 -16.29 -23.07 -13.88
N LYS A 524 -15.35 -23.19 -12.94
CA LYS A 524 -15.57 -23.82 -11.63
C LYS A 524 -16.61 -23.05 -10.80
N ILE A 525 -16.54 -21.73 -10.74
CA ILE A 525 -17.54 -20.89 -10.02
C ILE A 525 -18.94 -21.13 -10.57
N ARG A 526 -19.12 -21.16 -11.88
CA ARG A 526 -20.42 -21.37 -12.53
C ARG A 526 -21.01 -22.74 -12.22
N ILE A 527 -20.20 -23.80 -12.21
CA ILE A 527 -20.63 -25.15 -11.82
C ILE A 527 -21.03 -25.16 -10.34
N LEU A 528 -20.18 -24.64 -9.46
CA LEU A 528 -20.38 -24.69 -8.03
C LEU A 528 -21.60 -23.86 -7.55
N ARG A 529 -21.96 -22.79 -8.28
CA ARG A 529 -23.09 -21.93 -7.93
C ARG A 529 -24.43 -22.36 -8.54
N ARG A 530 -24.44 -23.29 -9.51
CA ARG A 530 -25.68 -23.86 -10.04
C ARG A 530 -26.47 -24.64 -8.98
N ASN A 531 -25.79 -25.29 -8.04
CA ASN A 531 -26.37 -26.12 -6.98
C ASN A 531 -26.41 -25.37 -5.63
N LYS A 532 -26.96 -24.16 -5.61
CA LYS A 532 -26.93 -23.27 -4.45
C LYS A 532 -28.04 -23.58 -3.45
N ASN A 533 -27.82 -24.59 -2.59
CA ASN A 533 -28.80 -24.95 -1.56
C ASN A 533 -28.36 -24.67 -0.11
N LYS A 534 -27.23 -23.94 0.15
CA LYS A 534 -26.80 -23.76 1.55
C LYS A 534 -26.12 -22.39 1.74
N ASN A 535 -26.56 -21.65 2.73
CA ASN A 535 -25.92 -20.43 3.22
C ASN A 535 -24.54 -20.74 3.80
N ILE A 536 -23.47 -20.29 3.14
CA ILE A 536 -22.09 -20.48 3.56
C ILE A 536 -21.54 -19.15 4.06
N TRP A 537 -21.15 -19.10 5.34
CA TRP A 537 -20.51 -17.97 5.96
C TRP A 537 -19.06 -18.30 6.27
N ILE A 538 -18.14 -17.45 5.82
CA ILE A 538 -16.73 -17.54 6.16
C ILE A 538 -16.41 -16.40 7.11
N ILE A 539 -15.80 -16.74 8.24
CA ILE A 539 -15.42 -15.79 9.28
C ILE A 539 -13.90 -15.77 9.37
N ASN A 540 -13.30 -14.60 9.54
CA ASN A 540 -11.88 -14.47 9.85
C ASN A 540 -11.58 -13.24 10.72
N ASP A 541 -10.44 -13.26 11.41
CA ASP A 541 -9.90 -12.10 12.11
C ASP A 541 -8.79 -11.47 11.29
N ASN A 542 -7.65 -12.15 11.19
CA ASN A 542 -6.50 -11.75 10.38
C ASN A 542 -5.93 -12.98 9.67
N TYR A 543 -4.97 -12.79 8.78
CA TYR A 543 -4.36 -13.86 7.99
C TYR A 543 -3.74 -14.96 8.87
N ASN A 544 -2.92 -14.58 9.86
CA ASN A 544 -2.15 -15.51 10.69
C ASN A 544 -2.48 -15.45 12.20
N LYS A 545 -3.51 -14.71 12.60
CA LYS A 545 -3.86 -14.54 14.02
C LYS A 545 -5.36 -14.49 14.21
N ALA A 546 -5.85 -15.22 15.22
CA ALA A 546 -7.21 -15.16 15.73
C ALA A 546 -7.23 -14.52 17.13
N GLY A 547 -8.38 -14.52 17.79
CA GLY A 547 -8.57 -13.98 19.14
C GLY A 547 -9.20 -12.60 19.15
N ASP A 548 -9.72 -12.14 17.99
CA ASP A 548 -10.49 -10.92 17.87
C ASP A 548 -12.00 -11.21 17.65
N ASN A 549 -12.76 -10.23 17.25
CA ASN A 549 -14.22 -10.28 17.14
C ASN A 549 -14.73 -11.43 16.27
N GLY A 550 -14.02 -11.80 15.20
CA GLY A 550 -14.37 -12.92 14.33
C GLY A 550 -14.34 -14.27 15.07
N GLU A 551 -13.28 -14.55 15.86
CA GLU A 551 -13.23 -15.80 16.65
C GLU A 551 -14.39 -15.88 17.64
N TYR A 552 -14.68 -14.79 18.37
CA TYR A 552 -15.76 -14.81 19.39
C TYR A 552 -17.12 -14.97 18.75
N PHE A 553 -17.36 -14.34 17.60
CA PHE A 553 -18.59 -14.53 16.84
C PHE A 553 -18.72 -15.96 16.27
N PHE A 554 -17.62 -16.49 15.73
CA PHE A 554 -17.59 -17.89 15.25
C PHE A 554 -17.94 -18.88 16.38
N ARG A 555 -17.33 -18.73 17.55
CA ARG A 555 -17.60 -19.59 18.73
C ARG A 555 -19.04 -19.48 19.20
N PHE A 556 -19.63 -18.28 19.20
CA PHE A 556 -21.04 -18.07 19.49
C PHE A 556 -21.92 -18.81 18.50
N LEU A 557 -21.69 -18.70 17.21
CA LEU A 557 -22.47 -19.34 16.15
C LEU A 557 -22.32 -20.87 16.21
N LYS A 558 -21.15 -21.40 16.52
CA LYS A 558 -20.95 -22.84 16.73
C LYS A 558 -21.75 -23.36 17.91
N LYS A 559 -21.88 -22.57 18.99
CA LYS A 559 -22.73 -22.92 20.14
C LYS A 559 -24.25 -22.84 19.82
N LYS A 560 -24.63 -21.78 19.09
CA LYS A 560 -26.03 -21.55 18.65
C LYS A 560 -26.51 -22.60 17.65
N ASN A 561 -25.57 -23.12 16.84
CA ASN A 561 -25.76 -24.18 15.84
C ASN A 561 -26.98 -23.98 14.92
N PRO A 562 -27.07 -22.88 14.17
CA PRO A 562 -28.20 -22.61 13.28
C PRO A 562 -28.26 -23.66 12.15
N LYS A 563 -29.39 -24.43 12.06
CA LYS A 563 -29.52 -25.63 11.22
C LYS A 563 -29.29 -25.43 9.73
N GLU A 564 -29.54 -24.22 9.20
CA GLU A 564 -29.42 -23.92 7.76
C GLU A 564 -28.10 -23.29 7.34
N LEU A 565 -27.19 -22.99 8.28
CA LEU A 565 -25.97 -22.29 8.01
C LEU A 565 -24.73 -23.21 8.05
N LYS A 566 -23.88 -23.12 7.03
CA LYS A 566 -22.54 -23.71 7.05
C LYS A 566 -21.52 -22.64 7.42
N ILE A 567 -20.96 -22.74 8.60
CA ILE A 567 -20.09 -21.73 9.20
C ILE A 567 -18.67 -22.28 9.24
N TYR A 568 -17.73 -21.49 8.70
CA TYR A 568 -16.30 -21.80 8.66
C TYR A 568 -15.50 -20.64 9.26
N PHE A 569 -14.38 -20.96 9.90
CA PHE A 569 -13.37 -19.97 10.27
C PHE A 569 -12.13 -20.18 9.42
N ALA A 570 -11.60 -19.10 8.82
CA ALA A 570 -10.46 -19.15 7.92
C ALA A 570 -9.24 -18.44 8.54
N ILE A 571 -8.10 -19.12 8.54
CA ILE A 571 -6.82 -18.64 9.06
C ILE A 571 -5.69 -19.44 8.39
N SER A 572 -4.47 -18.88 8.30
CA SER A 572 -3.31 -19.60 7.76
C SER A 572 -3.02 -20.89 8.54
N GLY A 573 -2.78 -22.00 7.83
CA GLY A 573 -2.40 -23.29 8.41
C GLY A 573 -1.09 -23.25 9.22
N LYS A 574 -0.24 -22.26 8.95
CA LYS A 574 1.03 -22.01 9.68
C LYS A 574 0.82 -21.28 11.01
N SER A 575 -0.39 -20.76 11.26
CA SER A 575 -0.70 -20.06 12.50
C SER A 575 -0.82 -21.02 13.69
N PRO A 576 -0.23 -20.71 14.86
CA PRO A 576 -0.50 -21.46 16.11
C PRO A 576 -1.99 -21.51 16.47
N ASP A 577 -2.74 -20.47 16.11
CA ASP A 577 -4.19 -20.40 16.36
C ASP A 577 -4.98 -21.39 15.49
N PHE A 578 -4.46 -21.81 14.35
CA PHE A 578 -5.10 -22.82 13.51
C PHE A 578 -5.31 -24.13 14.28
N PHE A 579 -4.27 -24.61 14.97
CA PHE A 579 -4.35 -25.83 15.79
C PHE A 579 -5.22 -25.64 17.03
N ARG A 580 -5.11 -24.48 17.68
CA ARG A 580 -5.95 -24.12 18.85
C ARG A 580 -7.45 -24.12 18.52
N LEU A 581 -7.83 -23.70 17.30
CA LEU A 581 -9.20 -23.58 16.87
C LEU A 581 -9.80 -24.89 16.34
N LYS A 582 -9.01 -25.89 15.97
CA LYS A 582 -9.49 -27.18 15.43
C LYS A 582 -10.56 -27.84 16.30
N LYS A 583 -10.52 -27.68 17.62
CA LYS A 583 -11.52 -28.20 18.56
C LYS A 583 -12.95 -27.72 18.34
N TYR A 584 -13.13 -26.56 17.66
CA TYR A 584 -14.47 -26.04 17.32
C TYR A 584 -14.99 -26.56 15.97
N GLY A 585 -14.18 -27.28 15.19
CA GLY A 585 -14.51 -27.79 13.86
C GLY A 585 -14.64 -26.71 12.79
N ASN A 586 -14.68 -27.11 11.54
CA ASN A 586 -14.85 -26.21 10.37
C ASN A 586 -13.81 -25.11 10.27
N ILE A 587 -12.54 -25.41 10.59
CA ILE A 587 -11.41 -24.49 10.40
C ILE A 587 -10.81 -24.76 9.01
N LEU A 588 -10.55 -23.70 8.28
CA LEU A 588 -10.01 -23.72 6.93
C LEU A 588 -8.62 -23.05 6.90
N ASP A 589 -7.68 -23.72 6.26
CA ASP A 589 -6.41 -23.10 5.92
C ASP A 589 -6.58 -22.23 4.68
N LEU A 590 -6.23 -20.95 4.80
CA LEU A 590 -6.33 -19.93 3.74
C LEU A 590 -5.53 -20.29 2.46
N GLU A 591 -4.48 -21.11 2.58
CA GLU A 591 -3.63 -21.54 1.46
C GLU A 591 -4.15 -22.85 0.82
N SER A 592 -5.22 -23.46 1.33
CA SER A 592 -5.70 -24.77 0.85
C SER A 592 -6.71 -24.69 -0.29
N ASP A 593 -6.71 -25.69 -1.17
CA ASP A 593 -7.75 -25.90 -2.19
C ASP A 593 -9.15 -26.02 -1.59
N LYS A 594 -9.25 -26.56 -0.38
CA LYS A 594 -10.51 -26.65 0.36
C LYS A 594 -11.08 -25.28 0.66
N TYR A 595 -10.23 -24.35 1.12
CA TYR A 595 -10.62 -22.96 1.34
C TYR A 595 -11.07 -22.31 0.03
N MET A 596 -10.28 -22.42 -1.03
CA MET A 596 -10.63 -21.91 -2.36
C MET A 596 -12.02 -22.37 -2.78
N ASN A 597 -12.31 -23.68 -2.70
CA ASN A 597 -13.59 -24.25 -3.10
C ASN A 597 -14.77 -23.72 -2.27
N ILE A 598 -14.57 -23.49 -0.97
CA ILE A 598 -15.61 -22.98 -0.07
C ILE A 598 -15.80 -21.48 -0.30
N PHE A 599 -14.72 -20.71 -0.50
CA PHE A 599 -14.76 -19.28 -0.81
C PHE A 599 -15.57 -18.99 -2.09
N LEU A 600 -15.40 -19.80 -3.14
CA LEU A 600 -16.16 -19.66 -4.39
C LEU A 600 -17.68 -19.86 -4.21
N LYS A 601 -18.11 -20.55 -3.14
CA LYS A 601 -19.51 -20.80 -2.79
C LYS A 601 -20.05 -19.88 -1.70
N ALA A 602 -19.20 -19.06 -1.11
CA ALA A 602 -19.57 -18.23 0.03
C ALA A 602 -20.66 -17.21 -0.32
N ASP A 603 -21.57 -16.98 0.63
CA ASP A 603 -22.60 -15.95 0.58
C ASP A 603 -22.19 -14.72 1.37
N LYS A 604 -21.44 -14.92 2.46
CA LYS A 604 -20.96 -13.85 3.33
C LYS A 604 -19.53 -14.08 3.75
N ILE A 605 -18.78 -12.97 3.76
CA ILE A 605 -17.50 -12.86 4.42
C ILE A 605 -17.69 -11.97 5.65
N ILE A 606 -17.41 -12.51 6.83
CA ILE A 606 -17.55 -11.83 8.12
C ILE A 606 -16.15 -11.65 8.69
N THR A 607 -15.70 -10.42 8.82
CA THR A 607 -14.29 -10.14 9.09
C THR A 607 -14.09 -9.08 10.15
N SER A 608 -13.03 -9.22 10.95
CA SER A 608 -12.56 -8.18 11.85
C SER A 608 -11.52 -7.24 11.21
N THR A 609 -11.01 -7.58 10.02
CA THR A 609 -10.03 -6.76 9.29
C THR A 609 -10.65 -6.10 8.06
N SER A 610 -10.22 -4.86 7.79
CA SER A 610 -10.58 -4.15 6.54
C SER A 610 -9.73 -4.60 5.34
N ASN A 611 -8.68 -5.36 5.57
CA ASN A 611 -7.74 -5.77 4.54
C ASN A 611 -8.23 -7.01 3.79
N SER A 612 -8.70 -6.85 2.56
CA SER A 612 -9.28 -7.94 1.78
C SER A 612 -8.32 -9.09 1.46
N TRP A 613 -7.01 -8.84 1.36
CA TRP A 613 -6.04 -9.90 1.11
C TRP A 613 -5.93 -10.92 2.27
N ALA A 614 -6.39 -10.56 3.47
CA ALA A 614 -6.42 -11.47 4.62
C ALA A 614 -7.43 -12.61 4.47
N TYR A 615 -8.38 -12.52 3.55
CA TYR A 615 -9.39 -13.54 3.28
C TYR A 615 -9.60 -13.83 1.79
N ASN A 616 -9.10 -12.97 0.87
CA ASN A 616 -9.30 -13.17 -0.57
C ASN A 616 -8.14 -13.96 -1.17
N PRO A 617 -8.36 -15.20 -1.64
CA PRO A 617 -7.29 -16.04 -2.17
C PRO A 617 -6.77 -15.58 -3.54
N PHE A 618 -7.50 -14.70 -4.25
CA PHE A 618 -7.18 -14.31 -5.64
C PHE A 618 -6.30 -13.06 -5.73
N LYS A 619 -6.14 -12.29 -4.65
CA LYS A 619 -5.30 -11.07 -4.66
C LYS A 619 -5.54 -10.21 -5.92
N GLU A 620 -4.50 -9.95 -6.72
CA GLU A 620 -4.57 -9.17 -7.97
C GLU A 620 -5.48 -9.79 -9.05
N GLU A 621 -5.61 -11.11 -9.09
CA GLU A 621 -6.44 -11.80 -10.09
C GLU A 621 -7.95 -11.65 -9.83
N HIS A 622 -8.35 -11.23 -8.63
CA HIS A 622 -9.74 -10.95 -8.28
C HIS A 622 -10.41 -9.99 -9.26
N LYS A 623 -9.66 -9.06 -9.85
CA LYS A 623 -10.17 -8.10 -10.84
C LYS A 623 -10.84 -8.76 -12.05
N PHE A 624 -10.44 -9.98 -12.42
CA PHE A 624 -11.03 -10.77 -13.52
C PHE A 624 -12.22 -11.65 -13.09
N LEU A 625 -12.55 -11.69 -11.81
CA LEU A 625 -13.59 -12.53 -11.21
C LEU A 625 -14.69 -11.71 -10.53
N ARG A 626 -14.59 -10.38 -10.50
CA ARG A 626 -15.45 -9.50 -9.70
C ARG A 626 -16.93 -9.53 -10.12
N ASP A 627 -17.22 -9.90 -11.37
CA ASP A 627 -18.58 -10.12 -11.88
C ASP A 627 -19.23 -11.39 -11.28
N LEU A 628 -18.41 -12.35 -10.89
CA LEU A 628 -18.85 -13.64 -10.32
C LEU A 628 -18.75 -13.68 -8.78
N LEU A 629 -17.82 -12.97 -8.18
CA LEU A 629 -17.58 -13.00 -6.72
C LEU A 629 -18.43 -11.93 -6.01
N VAL A 630 -19.73 -12.14 -6.01
CA VAL A 630 -20.71 -11.26 -5.35
C VAL A 630 -21.13 -11.88 -4.02
N PHE A 631 -20.54 -11.44 -2.90
CA PHE A 631 -20.89 -11.82 -1.53
C PHE A 631 -21.04 -10.58 -0.65
N LEU A 632 -21.77 -10.74 0.47
CA LEU A 632 -21.89 -9.67 1.47
C LEU A 632 -20.65 -9.65 2.35
N ILE A 633 -20.06 -8.48 2.54
CA ILE A 633 -18.94 -8.28 3.46
C ILE A 633 -19.48 -7.63 4.73
N ILE A 634 -19.36 -8.35 5.85
CA ILE A 634 -19.78 -7.89 7.17
C ILE A 634 -18.53 -7.55 7.97
N PHE A 635 -18.37 -6.31 8.35
CA PHE A 635 -17.22 -5.85 9.12
C PHE A 635 -17.56 -5.77 10.60
N LEU A 636 -16.98 -6.68 11.39
CA LEU A 636 -17.16 -6.75 12.85
C LEU A 636 -16.33 -5.70 13.59
N ASN A 637 -15.45 -4.99 12.85
CA ASN A 637 -14.44 -4.09 13.41
C ASN A 637 -13.39 -4.84 14.26
N ASN A 638 -12.18 -4.31 14.41
CA ASN A 638 -11.12 -4.86 15.26
C ASN A 638 -10.96 -4.09 16.58
N GLY A 639 -11.69 -3.01 16.74
CA GLY A 639 -11.70 -2.13 17.90
C GLY A 639 -12.51 -0.88 17.65
N ILE A 640 -12.90 -0.18 18.70
CA ILE A 640 -13.68 1.05 18.56
C ILE A 640 -12.87 2.12 17.82
N ILE A 641 -13.42 2.63 16.74
CA ILE A 641 -12.77 3.65 15.91
C ILE A 641 -12.93 5.00 16.59
N LYS A 642 -11.84 5.53 17.13
CA LYS A 642 -11.80 6.83 17.82
C LYS A 642 -11.02 7.90 17.05
N ASP A 643 -10.06 7.47 16.24
CA ASP A 643 -9.25 8.32 15.37
C ASP A 643 -9.85 8.38 13.96
N ASP A 644 -9.39 9.31 13.11
CA ASP A 644 -9.85 9.39 11.73
C ASP A 644 -9.18 8.30 10.88
N LEU A 645 -9.92 7.24 10.61
CA LEU A 645 -9.51 6.12 9.75
C LEU A 645 -10.21 6.14 8.38
N SER A 646 -10.78 7.26 7.97
CA SER A 646 -11.52 7.37 6.71
C SER A 646 -10.68 7.02 5.48
N LYS A 647 -9.35 7.17 5.54
CA LYS A 647 -8.43 6.73 4.48
C LYS A 647 -8.42 5.22 4.25
N PHE A 648 -8.68 4.44 5.30
CA PHE A 648 -8.61 2.97 5.27
C PHE A 648 -9.97 2.29 5.27
N LEU A 649 -11.00 2.97 5.79
CA LEU A 649 -12.32 2.42 6.04
C LEU A 649 -13.42 3.14 5.25
N ASN A 650 -13.08 3.79 4.14
CA ASN A 650 -14.10 4.45 3.32
C ASN A 650 -14.92 3.44 2.48
N ARG A 651 -16.19 3.75 2.24
CA ARG A 651 -17.12 2.89 1.50
C ARG A 651 -16.65 2.58 0.08
N LEU A 652 -16.00 3.51 -0.59
CA LEU A 652 -15.58 3.33 -1.99
C LEU A 652 -14.46 2.30 -2.17
N ASP A 653 -13.67 2.07 -1.11
CA ASP A 653 -12.54 1.14 -1.14
C ASP A 653 -12.76 -0.14 -0.31
N THR A 654 -13.82 -0.22 0.53
CA THR A 654 -14.09 -1.40 1.38
C THR A 654 -15.45 -2.03 1.15
N GLN A 655 -16.47 -1.24 0.79
CA GLN A 655 -17.86 -1.65 0.48
C GLN A 655 -18.47 -2.65 1.48
N PHE A 656 -18.30 -2.40 2.77
CA PHE A 656 -18.95 -3.21 3.78
C PHE A 656 -20.48 -3.10 3.65
N SER A 657 -21.13 -4.26 3.56
CA SER A 657 -22.60 -4.33 3.54
C SER A 657 -23.20 -3.98 4.89
N LEU A 658 -22.50 -4.40 5.98
CA LEU A 658 -22.75 -3.99 7.36
C LEU A 658 -21.42 -3.67 8.04
N PHE A 659 -21.43 -2.63 8.87
CA PHE A 659 -20.30 -2.17 9.64
C PHE A 659 -20.75 -2.00 11.10
N MET A 660 -20.21 -2.81 12.02
CA MET A 660 -20.61 -2.83 13.42
C MET A 660 -19.88 -1.77 14.22
N THR A 661 -20.62 -1.06 15.08
CA THR A 661 -20.10 -0.03 16.00
C THR A 661 -20.57 -0.30 17.42
N SER A 662 -19.95 0.38 18.41
CA SER A 662 -20.21 0.13 19.84
C SER A 662 -20.88 1.30 20.56
N SER A 663 -20.88 2.48 19.98
CA SER A 663 -21.39 3.70 20.61
C SER A 663 -22.06 4.64 19.61
N GLU A 664 -22.95 5.48 20.10
CA GLU A 664 -23.61 6.54 19.31
C GLU A 664 -22.59 7.51 18.69
N LYS A 665 -21.51 7.82 19.40
CA LYS A 665 -20.47 8.72 18.91
C LYS A 665 -19.66 8.12 17.78
N GLU A 666 -19.31 6.86 17.89
CA GLU A 666 -18.65 6.09 16.82
C GLU A 666 -19.55 6.01 15.58
N TYR A 667 -20.82 5.61 15.76
CA TYR A 667 -21.83 5.56 14.71
C TYR A 667 -21.92 6.90 13.95
N LYS A 668 -22.12 8.03 14.68
CA LYS A 668 -22.20 9.35 14.08
C LYS A 668 -20.92 9.78 13.36
N SER A 669 -19.76 9.32 13.83
CA SER A 669 -18.47 9.57 13.19
C SER A 669 -18.35 8.85 11.85
N ILE A 670 -18.85 7.61 11.76
CA ILE A 670 -18.74 6.79 10.54
C ILE A 670 -19.77 7.20 9.47
N ILE A 671 -21.00 7.56 9.85
CA ILE A 671 -21.99 8.08 8.89
C ILE A 671 -21.67 9.48 8.39
N ASN A 672 -20.69 10.15 8.99
CA ASN A 672 -20.19 11.43 8.51
C ASN A 672 -19.62 11.30 7.08
N LYS A 673 -19.73 12.39 6.31
CA LYS A 673 -19.34 12.49 4.88
C LYS A 673 -17.95 11.89 4.53
N LYS A 674 -17.01 11.87 5.48
CA LYS A 674 -15.64 11.38 5.27
C LYS A 674 -15.55 9.87 4.94
N TYR A 675 -16.36 9.03 5.58
CA TYR A 675 -16.33 7.58 5.37
C TYR A 675 -17.23 7.14 4.21
N GLY A 676 -18.22 7.95 3.86
CA GLY A 676 -19.12 7.71 2.73
C GLY A 676 -20.17 6.63 2.94
N TYR A 677 -20.30 6.09 4.15
CA TYR A 677 -21.38 5.17 4.53
C TYR A 677 -22.65 5.93 4.87
N ASP A 678 -23.79 5.27 4.71
CA ASP A 678 -25.10 5.74 5.15
C ASP A 678 -25.65 4.91 6.33
N GLU A 679 -26.76 5.33 6.89
CA GLU A 679 -27.40 4.70 8.05
C GLU A 679 -27.78 3.23 7.82
N ARG A 680 -27.97 2.81 6.58
CA ARG A 680 -28.34 1.42 6.24
C ARG A 680 -27.18 0.44 6.40
N ASN A 681 -25.95 0.94 6.34
CA ASN A 681 -24.74 0.12 6.41
C ASN A 681 -24.15 0.04 7.83
N ILE A 682 -24.43 1.03 8.69
CA ILE A 682 -23.80 1.16 10.00
C ILE A 682 -24.80 0.80 11.10
N ILE A 683 -24.39 -0.07 12.00
CA ILE A 683 -25.28 -0.55 13.07
C ILE A 683 -24.54 -0.54 14.41
N ILE A 684 -25.24 -0.13 15.47
CA ILE A 684 -24.74 -0.16 16.84
C ILE A 684 -25.15 -1.50 17.45
N THR A 685 -24.20 -2.42 17.55
CA THR A 685 -24.42 -3.76 18.15
C THR A 685 -23.54 -4.03 19.37
N GLY A 686 -22.45 -3.27 19.54
CA GLY A 686 -21.33 -3.64 20.36
C GLY A 686 -20.41 -4.64 19.65
N LEU A 687 -19.28 -5.00 20.27
CA LEU A 687 -18.28 -5.91 19.70
C LEU A 687 -18.46 -7.34 20.21
N PRO A 688 -18.27 -8.38 19.37
CA PRO A 688 -18.41 -9.79 19.76
C PRO A 688 -17.61 -10.19 21.00
N ARG A 689 -16.33 -9.73 21.07
CA ARG A 689 -15.44 -10.08 22.18
C ARG A 689 -15.85 -9.51 23.54
N TYR A 690 -16.73 -8.51 23.57
CA TYR A 690 -17.24 -7.93 24.81
C TYR A 690 -18.19 -8.87 25.56
N ASP A 691 -18.90 -9.76 24.87
CA ASP A 691 -19.71 -10.78 25.53
C ASP A 691 -18.85 -11.76 26.35
N ASN A 692 -17.65 -12.07 25.84
CA ASN A 692 -16.71 -12.90 26.57
C ASN A 692 -16.14 -12.15 27.79
N LEU A 693 -15.77 -10.87 27.64
CA LEU A 693 -15.36 -10.04 28.78
C LEU A 693 -16.47 -9.92 29.83
N PHE A 694 -17.71 -9.71 29.40
CA PHE A 694 -18.89 -9.64 30.29
C PHE A 694 -19.08 -10.94 31.07
N LYS A 695 -19.01 -12.09 30.39
CA LYS A 695 -19.16 -13.41 31.01
C LYS A 695 -18.10 -13.67 32.09
N PHE A 696 -16.85 -13.31 31.82
CA PHE A 696 -15.73 -13.68 32.71
C PHE A 696 -15.32 -12.60 33.71
N LYS A 697 -15.87 -11.38 33.64
CA LYS A 697 -15.51 -10.27 34.53
C LYS A 697 -15.66 -10.56 36.04
N ASN A 698 -16.64 -11.41 36.43
CA ASN A 698 -16.91 -11.78 37.82
C ASN A 698 -16.39 -13.17 38.17
N ILE A 699 -15.92 -13.97 37.18
CA ILE A 699 -15.43 -15.33 37.36
C ILE A 699 -13.92 -15.34 37.58
N ILE A 700 -13.18 -14.53 36.78
CA ILE A 700 -11.73 -14.46 36.88
C ILE A 700 -11.34 -13.47 37.99
N LYS A 701 -10.66 -13.99 39.01
CA LYS A 701 -10.16 -13.16 40.12
C LYS A 701 -9.20 -12.10 39.58
N LYS A 702 -9.45 -10.86 39.97
CA LYS A 702 -8.56 -9.72 39.72
C LYS A 702 -7.27 -9.90 40.51
N GLU A 703 -6.13 -9.84 39.84
CA GLU A 703 -4.79 -9.92 40.40
C GLU A 703 -4.17 -8.51 40.54
N ARG A 704 -3.20 -8.34 41.39
CA ARG A 704 -2.45 -7.08 41.56
C ARG A 704 -1.45 -6.89 40.42
N ILE A 705 -1.97 -6.76 39.18
CA ILE A 705 -1.17 -6.59 37.97
C ILE A 705 -1.41 -5.19 37.39
N ILE A 706 -0.31 -4.46 37.14
CA ILE A 706 -0.26 -3.25 36.32
C ILE A 706 0.09 -3.67 34.92
N LEU A 707 -0.82 -3.46 33.99
CA LEU A 707 -0.66 -3.78 32.57
C LEU A 707 -0.28 -2.53 31.78
N ILE A 708 0.83 -2.56 31.08
CA ILE A 708 1.27 -1.49 30.17
C ILE A 708 1.10 -2.00 28.74
N MET A 709 0.25 -1.35 27.95
CA MET A 709 -0.04 -1.75 26.57
C MET A 709 -0.04 -0.53 25.63
N PRO A 710 1.13 -0.11 25.15
CA PRO A 710 1.24 1.03 24.23
C PRO A 710 0.85 0.67 22.81
N THR A 711 0.43 1.69 22.06
CA THR A 711 0.20 1.60 20.62
C THR A 711 1.54 1.56 19.87
N TRP A 712 1.59 0.83 18.78
CA TRP A 712 2.72 0.91 17.84
C TRP A 712 2.82 2.29 17.18
N ARG A 713 3.98 2.58 16.57
CA ARG A 713 4.25 3.83 15.84
C ARG A 713 4.62 3.49 14.40
N LEU A 714 3.92 4.07 13.42
CA LEU A 714 4.20 3.84 12.00
C LEU A 714 5.63 4.26 11.62
N TYR A 715 6.14 5.31 12.24
CA TYR A 715 7.45 5.88 11.96
C TYR A 715 8.64 5.19 12.66
N ILE A 716 8.35 4.27 13.59
CA ILE A 716 9.37 3.45 14.29
C ILE A 716 9.30 1.98 13.84
N GLN A 717 8.24 1.62 13.11
CA GLN A 717 8.00 0.26 12.67
C GLN A 717 9.17 -0.25 11.84
N GLY A 718 9.73 -1.41 12.20
CA GLY A 718 10.66 -2.16 11.37
C GLY A 718 10.00 -2.67 10.08
N THR A 719 10.78 -3.27 9.22
CA THR A 719 10.28 -3.84 7.96
C THR A 719 9.39 -5.04 8.23
N MET A 720 8.28 -5.15 7.49
CA MET A 720 7.39 -6.30 7.63
C MET A 720 7.88 -7.46 6.75
N ASP A 721 8.23 -8.57 7.37
CA ASP A 721 8.47 -9.81 6.65
C ASP A 721 7.13 -10.37 6.12
N LEU A 722 7.00 -10.45 4.82
CA LEU A 722 5.76 -10.91 4.17
C LEU A 722 5.54 -12.42 4.28
N LEU A 723 6.58 -13.22 4.48
CA LEU A 723 6.44 -14.66 4.66
C LEU A 723 5.88 -14.99 6.04
N THR A 724 6.32 -14.26 7.05
CA THR A 724 5.88 -14.46 8.43
C THR A 724 4.82 -13.46 8.88
N TYR A 725 4.59 -12.38 8.11
CA TYR A 725 3.74 -11.23 8.47
C TYR A 725 4.12 -10.60 9.82
N LYS A 726 5.40 -10.66 10.16
CA LYS A 726 5.98 -10.09 11.37
C LYS A 726 6.96 -8.99 10.98
N ASN A 727 7.05 -7.96 11.81
CA ASN A 727 8.07 -6.95 11.60
C ASN A 727 9.43 -7.47 12.03
N THR A 728 10.47 -7.07 11.32
CA THR A 728 11.86 -7.34 11.70
C THR A 728 12.27 -6.46 12.87
N HIS A 729 13.31 -6.87 13.59
CA HIS A 729 13.97 -6.06 14.61
C HIS A 729 14.47 -4.74 13.99
N SER A 730 14.36 -3.64 14.73
CA SER A 730 14.86 -2.32 14.31
C SER A 730 15.99 -1.90 15.24
N ASP A 731 17.18 -1.73 14.71
CA ASP A 731 18.38 -1.38 15.48
C ASP A 731 18.33 0.04 16.09
N PHE A 732 17.50 0.91 15.50
CA PHE A 732 17.28 2.27 16.00
C PHE A 732 16.15 2.38 17.03
N PHE A 733 15.50 1.27 17.37
CA PHE A 733 14.38 1.28 18.31
C PHE A 733 14.76 1.85 19.67
N ASN A 734 15.94 1.48 20.17
CA ASN A 734 16.47 1.89 21.49
C ASN A 734 16.76 3.40 21.60
N CYS A 735 16.91 4.10 20.48
CA CYS A 735 17.11 5.56 20.43
C CYS A 735 15.79 6.34 20.35
N THR A 736 14.65 5.67 20.31
CA THR A 736 13.34 6.34 20.15
C THR A 736 12.78 6.84 21.48
N ASN A 737 12.08 7.98 21.46
CA ASN A 737 11.34 8.50 22.61
C ASN A 737 10.38 7.45 23.19
N PHE A 738 9.81 6.59 22.32
CA PHE A 738 8.94 5.49 22.72
C PHE A 738 9.64 4.48 23.62
N PHE A 739 10.80 3.98 23.19
CA PHE A 739 11.57 3.01 23.95
C PHE A 739 12.06 3.64 25.27
N ILE A 740 12.69 4.81 25.21
CA ILE A 740 13.23 5.52 26.37
C ILE A 740 12.14 5.69 27.44
N PHE A 741 10.97 6.21 27.04
CA PHE A 741 9.87 6.45 27.98
C PHE A 741 9.43 5.18 28.72
N TYR A 742 9.16 4.08 27.98
CA TYR A 742 8.64 2.86 28.61
C TYR A 742 9.73 2.06 29.32
N ASN A 743 10.98 2.09 28.85
CA ASN A 743 12.10 1.46 29.53
C ASN A 743 12.41 2.16 30.86
N ASP A 744 12.42 3.48 30.91
CA ASP A 744 12.62 4.25 32.12
C ASP A 744 11.45 4.09 33.11
N LEU A 745 10.22 3.99 32.59
CA LEU A 745 9.02 3.77 33.43
C LEU A 745 9.11 2.44 34.18
N ILE A 746 9.44 1.33 33.50
CA ILE A 746 9.50 0.00 34.14
C ILE A 746 10.70 -0.19 35.04
N ASN A 747 11.75 0.65 34.90
CA ASN A 747 12.96 0.61 35.70
C ASN A 747 13.04 1.73 36.77
N ASN A 748 11.96 2.49 36.94
CA ASN A 748 11.93 3.57 37.95
C ASN A 748 11.96 3.00 39.37
N LYS A 749 12.96 3.42 40.17
CA LYS A 749 13.21 2.91 41.51
C LYS A 749 12.03 3.11 42.46
N ASP A 750 11.43 4.31 42.47
CA ASP A 750 10.32 4.64 43.38
C ASP A 750 9.08 3.82 43.06
N LEU A 751 8.80 3.64 41.77
CA LEU A 751 7.68 2.83 41.29
C LEU A 751 7.88 1.35 41.72
N ILE A 752 9.07 0.81 41.50
CA ILE A 752 9.42 -0.58 41.88
C ILE A 752 9.28 -0.79 43.41
N LEU A 753 9.77 0.16 44.25
CA LEU A 753 9.64 0.07 45.70
C LEU A 753 8.18 0.05 46.16
N ILE A 754 7.35 0.94 45.61
CA ILE A 754 5.92 0.98 45.94
C ILE A 754 5.20 -0.29 45.47
N MET A 755 5.50 -0.78 44.26
CA MET A 755 4.90 -2.00 43.76
C MET A 755 5.28 -3.23 44.64
N LYS A 756 6.52 -3.34 45.09
CA LYS A 756 6.96 -4.36 46.05
C LYS A 756 6.17 -4.26 47.36
N ARG A 757 6.06 -3.04 47.96
CA ARG A 757 5.35 -2.81 49.22
C ARG A 757 3.88 -3.23 49.16
N PHE A 758 3.20 -3.07 48.00
CA PHE A 758 1.78 -3.37 47.84
C PHE A 758 1.54 -4.71 47.09
N ASP A 759 2.58 -5.51 46.88
CA ASP A 759 2.55 -6.82 46.20
C ASP A 759 1.94 -6.72 44.77
N PHE A 760 2.34 -5.66 43.99
CA PHE A 760 1.97 -5.55 42.59
C PHE A 760 3.08 -6.08 41.68
N LYS A 761 2.63 -6.71 40.55
CA LYS A 761 3.50 -7.08 39.41
C LYS A 761 3.18 -6.21 38.21
N GLY A 762 4.18 -5.97 37.37
CA GLY A 762 4.03 -5.23 36.13
C GLY A 762 4.20 -6.13 34.89
N VAL A 763 3.41 -5.88 33.87
CA VAL A 763 3.54 -6.55 32.58
C VAL A 763 3.51 -5.50 31.48
N LEU A 764 4.63 -5.34 30.77
CA LEU A 764 4.68 -4.57 29.52
C LEU A 764 4.37 -5.50 28.34
N CYS A 765 3.24 -5.29 27.71
CA CYS A 765 2.75 -6.09 26.59
C CYS A 765 2.86 -5.28 25.31
N LEU A 766 3.85 -5.59 24.48
CA LEU A 766 4.09 -4.87 23.25
C LEU A 766 3.03 -5.20 22.18
N HIS A 767 2.75 -4.23 21.32
CA HIS A 767 1.89 -4.43 20.17
C HIS A 767 2.52 -5.49 19.24
N PRO A 768 1.75 -6.34 18.54
CA PRO A 768 2.29 -7.37 17.63
C PRO A 768 3.33 -6.86 16.62
N TYR A 769 3.20 -5.61 16.16
CA TYR A 769 4.18 -4.98 15.25
C TYR A 769 5.54 -4.69 15.91
N PHE A 770 5.63 -4.71 17.24
CA PHE A 770 6.85 -4.52 18.02
C PHE A 770 7.20 -5.76 18.83
N SER A 771 6.61 -6.91 18.53
CA SER A 771 6.76 -8.13 19.32
C SER A 771 8.20 -8.64 19.41
N TYR A 772 9.05 -8.32 18.46
CA TYR A 772 10.48 -8.69 18.48
C TYR A 772 11.37 -7.77 19.33
N GLN A 773 10.93 -6.54 19.57
CA GLN A 773 11.67 -5.57 20.39
C GLN A 773 11.55 -5.86 21.91
N TRP A 774 10.90 -6.95 22.34
CA TRP A 774 10.76 -7.24 23.76
C TRP A 774 12.10 -7.51 24.45
N THR A 775 13.10 -8.00 23.72
CA THR A 775 14.46 -8.24 24.19
C THR A 775 15.27 -6.97 24.46
N ASP A 776 14.88 -5.84 23.86
CA ASP A 776 15.58 -4.57 24.02
C ASP A 776 15.31 -3.93 25.38
N PHE A 777 14.20 -4.28 26.03
CA PHE A 777 13.80 -3.71 27.32
C PHE A 777 14.53 -4.35 28.49
N ASN A 778 14.98 -3.52 29.43
CA ASN A 778 15.59 -3.98 30.68
C ASN A 778 14.51 -4.49 31.61
N GLN A 779 14.39 -5.81 31.72
CA GLN A 779 13.44 -6.46 32.62
C GLN A 779 14.00 -6.53 34.06
N ASN A 780 13.08 -6.62 35.03
CA ASN A 780 13.45 -6.74 36.44
C ASN A 780 12.47 -7.68 37.15
N GLN A 781 12.68 -7.88 38.49
CA GLN A 781 11.86 -8.83 39.30
C GLN A 781 10.36 -8.41 39.37
N ILE A 782 10.03 -7.15 39.16
CA ILE A 782 8.65 -6.62 39.25
C ILE A 782 8.00 -6.54 37.88
N PHE A 783 8.74 -6.08 36.86
CA PHE A 783 8.23 -5.92 35.50
C PHE A 783 8.77 -7.00 34.58
N SER A 784 7.83 -7.72 33.93
CA SER A 784 8.11 -8.59 32.78
C SER A 784 7.70 -7.91 31.48
N VAL A 785 8.44 -8.19 30.39
CA VAL A 785 8.11 -7.72 29.05
C VAL A 785 7.71 -8.90 28.18
N SER A 786 6.63 -8.76 27.39
CA SER A 786 6.15 -9.82 26.54
C SER A 786 5.75 -9.30 25.15
N GLY A 787 6.27 -9.95 24.12
CA GLY A 787 5.84 -9.74 22.73
C GLY A 787 4.57 -10.51 22.34
N ASN A 788 4.08 -11.44 23.18
CA ASN A 788 2.93 -12.28 22.88
C ASN A 788 2.07 -12.56 24.13
N CYS A 789 1.09 -11.72 24.38
CA CYS A 789 0.17 -11.84 25.50
C CYS A 789 -1.17 -12.47 25.08
N ASN A 790 -1.73 -13.32 25.92
CA ASN A 790 -3.15 -13.70 25.78
C ASN A 790 -4.02 -12.50 26.17
N PHE A 791 -4.43 -11.74 25.17
CA PHE A 791 -5.05 -10.43 25.28
C PHE A 791 -6.20 -10.38 26.29
N GLN A 792 -7.25 -11.19 26.12
CA GLN A 792 -8.42 -11.12 27.00
C GLN A 792 -8.13 -11.61 28.42
N LYS A 793 -7.32 -12.67 28.56
CA LYS A 793 -6.96 -13.21 29.86
C LYS A 793 -6.20 -12.19 30.70
N ILE A 794 -5.23 -11.48 30.10
CA ILE A 794 -4.45 -10.49 30.84
C ILE A 794 -5.31 -9.27 31.21
N LEU A 795 -6.23 -8.81 30.34
CA LEU A 795 -7.17 -7.73 30.68
C LEU A 795 -8.08 -8.09 31.86
N LEU A 796 -8.59 -9.32 31.89
CA LEU A 796 -9.46 -9.78 32.98
C LEU A 796 -8.70 -9.85 34.31
N LYS A 797 -7.44 -10.31 34.31
CA LYS A 797 -6.61 -10.43 35.50
C LYS A 797 -6.09 -9.09 36.03
N SER A 798 -5.74 -8.15 35.15
CA SER A 798 -5.06 -6.91 35.53
C SER A 798 -5.96 -5.95 36.30
N SER A 799 -5.35 -5.16 37.20
CA SER A 799 -6.01 -4.18 38.07
C SER A 799 -5.97 -2.76 37.54
N LEU A 800 -4.93 -2.38 36.82
CA LEU A 800 -4.70 -1.05 36.24
C LEU A 800 -4.13 -1.22 34.84
N LEU A 801 -4.58 -0.36 33.90
CA LEU A 801 -4.05 -0.26 32.55
C LEU A 801 -3.33 1.07 32.37
N ILE A 802 -2.10 1.00 31.86
CA ILE A 802 -1.35 2.16 31.39
C ILE A 802 -1.25 2.03 29.87
N THR A 803 -1.69 3.01 29.15
CA THR A 803 -1.69 2.99 27.68
C THR A 803 -1.63 4.41 27.15
N ASP A 804 -1.36 4.54 25.85
CA ASP A 804 -1.31 5.82 25.14
C ASP A 804 -2.54 6.02 24.25
N TYR A 805 -2.43 5.74 22.95
CA TYR A 805 -3.49 5.87 21.95
C TYR A 805 -4.15 4.53 21.58
N SER A 806 -3.86 3.44 22.28
CA SER A 806 -4.39 2.11 21.97
C SER A 806 -5.89 1.99 22.24
N ASN A 807 -6.59 1.28 21.36
CA ASN A 807 -8.01 0.97 21.52
C ASN A 807 -8.30 0.02 22.72
N VAL A 808 -7.27 -0.58 23.30
CA VAL A 808 -7.38 -1.49 24.45
C VAL A 808 -8.06 -0.85 25.67
N PHE A 809 -7.97 0.47 25.82
CA PHE A 809 -8.61 1.16 26.94
C PHE A 809 -10.13 1.07 26.90
N PHE A 810 -10.75 0.88 25.74
CA PHE A 810 -12.18 0.65 25.63
C PHE A 810 -12.56 -0.73 26.21
N ASP A 811 -11.76 -1.75 25.91
CA ASP A 811 -11.97 -3.11 26.48
C ASP A 811 -11.82 -3.07 28.01
N PHE A 812 -10.81 -2.34 28.51
CA PHE A 812 -10.58 -2.18 29.94
C PHE A 812 -11.65 -1.33 30.62
N GLY A 813 -12.10 -0.26 29.95
CA GLY A 813 -13.25 0.55 30.38
C GLY A 813 -14.55 -0.22 30.43
N TYR A 814 -14.79 -1.13 29.43
CA TYR A 814 -15.95 -2.03 29.44
C TYR A 814 -15.99 -2.94 30.70
N LEU A 815 -14.81 -3.32 31.19
CA LEU A 815 -14.64 -4.05 32.47
C LEU A 815 -14.77 -3.13 33.71
N LYS A 816 -14.99 -1.83 33.54
CA LYS A 816 -15.02 -0.81 34.61
C LYS A 816 -13.76 -0.80 35.48
N LYS A 817 -12.59 -0.89 34.84
CA LYS A 817 -11.27 -0.86 35.48
C LYS A 817 -10.55 0.46 35.18
N PRO A 818 -9.66 0.96 36.07
CA PRO A 818 -8.97 2.24 35.88
C PRO A 818 -7.90 2.20 34.78
N VAL A 819 -7.81 3.31 34.05
CA VAL A 819 -6.84 3.54 32.97
C VAL A 819 -6.04 4.80 33.25
N ILE A 820 -4.76 4.84 32.87
CA ILE A 820 -3.89 6.02 32.82
C ILE A 820 -3.40 6.16 31.37
N TYR A 821 -3.53 7.37 30.81
CA TYR A 821 -3.05 7.66 29.45
C TYR A 821 -1.67 8.32 29.50
N THR A 822 -0.75 7.87 28.62
CA THR A 822 0.61 8.40 28.48
C THR A 822 0.76 9.11 27.13
N HIS A 823 0.58 10.43 27.11
CA HIS A 823 0.60 11.24 25.88
C HIS A 823 1.90 12.06 25.77
N PHE A 824 3.07 11.44 26.00
CA PHE A 824 4.39 12.08 25.99
C PHE A 824 4.84 12.51 24.59
N ASP A 825 4.37 11.83 23.54
CA ASP A 825 4.71 12.06 22.13
C ASP A 825 3.50 12.54 21.29
N TYR A 826 2.54 13.26 21.88
CA TYR A 826 1.25 13.56 21.23
C TYR A 826 1.37 14.20 19.85
N ASN A 827 2.23 15.22 19.70
CA ASN A 827 2.39 15.94 18.44
C ASN A 827 3.05 15.04 17.37
N GLU A 828 4.08 14.28 17.76
CA GLU A 828 4.76 13.34 16.87
C GLU A 828 3.81 12.25 16.38
N TYR A 829 3.02 11.66 17.29
CA TYR A 829 2.02 10.65 16.97
C TYR A 829 0.95 11.19 16.01
N ARG A 830 0.40 12.38 16.26
CA ARG A 830 -0.67 12.98 15.44
C ARG A 830 -0.20 13.37 14.04
N ASN A 831 1.03 13.78 13.90
CA ASN A 831 1.61 14.14 12.60
C ASN A 831 2.00 12.90 11.76
N ASN A 832 2.51 11.85 12.40
CA ASN A 832 3.16 10.73 11.71
C ASN A 832 2.41 9.39 11.78
N HIS A 833 1.27 9.31 12.50
CA HIS A 833 0.49 8.08 12.64
C HIS A 833 -0.98 8.29 12.27
N PHE A 834 -1.88 8.50 13.23
CA PHE A 834 -3.30 8.72 12.99
C PHE A 834 -3.75 10.14 13.34
N GLN A 835 -4.55 10.73 12.46
CA GLN A 835 -5.17 12.03 12.70
C GLN A 835 -6.25 11.93 13.78
N LYS A 836 -6.49 13.04 14.49
CA LYS A 836 -7.52 13.14 15.53
C LYS A 836 -8.91 12.87 14.91
N GLY A 837 -9.65 11.94 15.50
CA GLY A 837 -11.06 11.69 15.18
C GLY A 837 -12.02 12.38 16.15
N TYR A 838 -13.15 11.71 16.42
CA TYR A 838 -14.20 12.29 17.28
C TYR A 838 -13.90 12.20 18.79
N PHE A 839 -13.00 11.33 19.21
CA PHE A 839 -12.75 11.04 20.61
C PHE A 839 -11.80 12.07 21.24
N ASP A 840 -12.29 12.72 22.27
CA ASP A 840 -11.52 13.67 23.06
C ASP A 840 -11.16 13.03 24.41
N TYR A 841 -9.87 12.80 24.67
CA TYR A 841 -9.42 12.14 25.88
C TYR A 841 -9.71 12.94 27.15
N GLU A 842 -9.65 14.27 27.10
CA GLU A 842 -9.94 15.13 28.27
C GLU A 842 -11.42 15.08 28.64
N LYS A 843 -12.30 15.17 27.63
CA LYS A 843 -13.75 15.20 27.83
C LYS A 843 -14.38 13.83 27.97
N ASN A 844 -13.88 12.82 27.24
CA ASN A 844 -14.49 11.51 27.09
C ASN A 844 -13.64 10.37 27.68
N GLY A 845 -12.36 10.60 27.98
CA GLY A 845 -11.42 9.58 28.45
C GLY A 845 -11.84 8.95 29.78
N PHE A 846 -11.41 7.72 29.99
CA PHE A 846 -11.76 6.87 31.12
C PHE A 846 -10.74 6.92 32.27
N GLY A 847 -9.77 7.82 32.18
CA GLY A 847 -8.69 8.01 33.13
C GLY A 847 -7.96 9.34 32.97
N PRO A 848 -6.97 9.62 33.82
CA PRO A 848 -6.11 10.81 33.72
C PRO A 848 -5.16 10.71 32.54
N ILE A 849 -4.69 11.87 32.05
CA ILE A 849 -3.71 12.00 30.96
C ILE A 849 -2.41 12.52 31.55
N CYS A 850 -1.31 11.79 31.34
CA CYS A 850 0.04 12.18 31.70
C CYS A 850 0.85 12.50 30.44
N LYS A 851 1.59 13.61 30.46
CA LYS A 851 2.40 14.08 29.33
C LYS A 851 3.90 13.79 29.51
N ASP A 852 4.28 13.31 30.69
CA ASP A 852 5.64 12.97 31.05
C ASP A 852 5.68 11.78 32.00
N ILE A 853 6.89 11.29 32.26
CA ILE A 853 7.14 10.11 33.10
C ILE A 853 6.81 10.36 34.57
N GLN A 854 7.08 11.56 35.09
CA GLN A 854 6.87 11.91 36.50
C GLN A 854 5.38 11.93 36.84
N CYS A 855 4.58 12.55 35.94
CA CYS A 855 3.12 12.52 36.06
C CYS A 855 2.62 11.07 36.06
N THR A 856 3.13 10.24 35.12
CA THR A 856 2.73 8.83 34.98
C THR A 856 3.00 8.06 36.27
N ILE A 857 4.19 8.18 36.84
CA ILE A 857 4.58 7.51 38.10
C ILE A 857 3.68 7.97 39.26
N LYS A 858 3.43 9.28 39.42
CA LYS A 858 2.56 9.81 40.47
C LYS A 858 1.14 9.22 40.39
N GLU A 859 0.56 9.16 39.19
CA GLU A 859 -0.79 8.62 38.98
C GLU A 859 -0.85 7.09 39.20
N ILE A 860 0.21 6.35 38.86
CA ILE A 860 0.30 4.92 39.16
C ILE A 860 0.35 4.71 40.68
N ILE A 861 1.24 5.42 41.41
CA ILE A 861 1.38 5.34 42.86
C ILE A 861 0.06 5.70 43.54
N PHE A 862 -0.60 6.78 43.10
CA PHE A 862 -1.92 7.17 43.59
C PHE A 862 -2.95 6.06 43.40
N SER A 863 -2.98 5.45 42.22
CA SER A 863 -3.89 4.34 41.92
C SER A 863 -3.64 3.11 42.79
N ILE A 864 -2.37 2.73 43.01
CA ILE A 864 -1.97 1.63 43.89
C ILE A 864 -2.46 1.88 45.32
N LYS A 865 -2.18 3.08 45.90
CA LYS A 865 -2.62 3.48 47.23
C LYS A 865 -4.13 3.46 47.40
N LYS A 866 -4.89 3.67 46.32
CA LYS A 866 -6.36 3.59 46.26
C LYS A 866 -6.86 2.21 45.81
N HIS A 867 -6.05 1.17 45.89
CA HIS A 867 -6.41 -0.21 45.49
C HIS A 867 -6.97 -0.33 44.06
N CYS A 868 -6.51 0.51 43.15
CA CYS A 868 -6.97 0.59 41.77
C CYS A 868 -8.50 0.72 41.64
N LEU A 869 -9.11 1.57 42.46
CA LEU A 869 -10.53 1.89 42.36
C LEU A 869 -10.80 2.91 41.26
N LEU A 870 -11.83 2.65 40.44
CA LEU A 870 -12.22 3.56 39.38
C LEU A 870 -13.02 4.75 39.94
N GLY A 871 -12.60 5.97 39.63
CA GLY A 871 -13.25 7.19 40.12
C GLY A 871 -14.67 7.38 39.52
N LYS A 872 -15.60 7.91 40.33
CA LYS A 872 -17.02 8.14 39.95
C LYS A 872 -17.21 8.89 38.64
N LYS A 873 -16.36 9.89 38.34
CA LYS A 873 -16.34 10.63 37.07
C LYS A 873 -16.15 9.72 35.86
N TYR A 874 -15.23 8.78 35.94
CA TYR A 874 -14.90 7.85 34.86
C TYR A 874 -15.96 6.76 34.70
N ILE A 875 -16.56 6.28 35.78
CA ILE A 875 -17.70 5.37 35.74
C ILE A 875 -18.86 6.00 34.94
N LYS A 876 -19.18 7.28 35.22
CA LYS A 876 -20.24 8.01 34.48
C LYS A 876 -19.91 8.13 32.99
N ARG A 877 -18.65 8.42 32.65
CA ARG A 877 -18.19 8.51 31.24
C ARG A 877 -18.28 7.17 30.52
N ILE A 878 -17.86 6.06 31.13
CA ILE A 878 -17.94 4.70 30.59
C ILE A 878 -19.39 4.30 30.35
N ASN A 879 -20.28 4.48 31.35
CA ASN A 879 -21.69 4.14 31.21
C ASN A 879 -22.41 4.95 30.11
N LYS A 880 -21.99 6.20 29.86
CA LYS A 880 -22.51 7.03 28.78
C LYS A 880 -21.96 6.62 27.41
N PHE A 881 -20.77 6.03 27.36
CA PHE A 881 -20.09 5.72 26.12
C PHE A 881 -20.64 4.46 25.42
N PHE A 882 -20.75 3.36 26.17
CA PHE A 882 -21.23 2.09 25.61
C PHE A 882 -22.77 2.07 25.52
N LYS A 883 -23.30 1.78 24.33
CA LYS A 883 -24.74 1.61 24.12
C LYS A 883 -25.26 0.36 24.84
N TYR A 884 -24.48 -0.73 24.80
CA TYR A 884 -24.82 -2.02 25.37
C TYR A 884 -23.71 -2.56 26.29
N SER A 885 -24.11 -3.09 27.45
CA SER A 885 -23.24 -3.73 28.44
C SER A 885 -23.90 -4.95 29.09
N ASP A 886 -24.65 -5.73 28.29
CA ASP A 886 -25.53 -6.81 28.70
C ASP A 886 -25.04 -8.22 28.29
N GLY A 887 -23.91 -8.31 27.55
CA GLY A 887 -23.36 -9.57 27.08
C GLY A 887 -24.12 -10.25 25.93
N LYS A 888 -24.95 -9.47 25.18
CA LYS A 888 -25.78 -9.95 24.06
C LYS A 888 -25.36 -9.36 22.70
N ASN A 889 -24.13 -8.92 22.57
CA ASN A 889 -23.66 -8.30 21.33
C ASN A 889 -23.66 -9.28 20.16
N ASN A 890 -23.23 -10.51 20.39
CA ASN A 890 -23.24 -11.57 19.36
C ASN A 890 -24.64 -11.89 18.85
N GLU A 891 -25.66 -11.87 19.72
CA GLU A 891 -27.06 -12.09 19.32
C GLU A 891 -27.55 -10.97 18.41
N ARG A 892 -27.36 -9.71 18.82
CA ARG A 892 -27.70 -8.54 17.99
C ARG A 892 -27.04 -8.57 16.62
N ILE A 893 -25.73 -8.90 16.57
CA ILE A 893 -25.00 -9.02 15.30
C ILE A 893 -25.60 -10.09 14.41
N PHE A 894 -25.92 -11.26 14.97
CA PHE A 894 -26.55 -12.35 14.24
C PHE A 894 -27.91 -11.94 13.66
N GLU A 895 -28.78 -11.32 14.47
CA GLU A 895 -30.09 -10.84 14.06
C GLU A 895 -30.00 -9.81 12.94
N GLU A 896 -29.08 -8.84 13.06
CA GLU A 896 -28.88 -7.82 12.00
C GLU A 896 -28.37 -8.41 10.68
N ILE A 897 -27.51 -9.42 10.73
CA ILE A 897 -27.06 -10.13 9.52
C ILE A 897 -28.23 -10.86 8.83
N ILE A 898 -29.12 -11.49 9.59
CA ILE A 898 -30.34 -12.16 9.07
C ILE A 898 -31.34 -11.11 8.54
N ASN A 899 -31.54 -10.01 9.25
CA ASN A 899 -32.46 -8.94 8.84
C ASN A 899 -32.07 -8.29 7.49
N VAL A 900 -30.79 -8.15 7.21
CA VAL A 900 -30.33 -7.68 5.90
C VAL A 900 -30.72 -8.64 4.77
N GLU A 901 -30.74 -9.94 5.03
CA GLU A 901 -31.22 -10.92 4.06
C GLU A 901 -32.72 -10.80 3.83
N ASN A 902 -33.49 -10.71 4.90
CA ASN A 902 -34.95 -10.59 4.83
C ASN A 902 -35.37 -9.32 4.07
N ARG A 903 -34.73 -8.16 4.35
CA ARG A 903 -34.96 -6.91 3.61
C ARG A 903 -34.60 -7.04 2.11
N LYS A 904 -33.58 -7.84 1.74
CA LYS A 904 -33.27 -8.13 0.33
C LYS A 904 -34.28 -9.05 -0.32
N ILE A 905 -34.82 -10.01 0.40
CA ILE A 905 -35.86 -10.97 -0.06
C ILE A 905 -37.18 -10.22 -0.25
N GLU A 906 -37.60 -9.40 0.71
CA GLU A 906 -38.81 -8.55 0.60
C GLU A 906 -38.73 -7.55 -0.56
N ASN A 907 -37.62 -6.90 -0.73
CA ASN A 907 -37.39 -6.01 -1.88
C ASN A 907 -37.46 -6.76 -3.22
N ARG A 908 -37.01 -8.04 -3.27
CA ARG A 908 -37.17 -8.89 -4.44
C ARG A 908 -38.61 -9.30 -4.67
N LYS A 909 -39.36 -9.68 -3.61
CA LYS A 909 -40.77 -10.04 -3.70
C LYS A 909 -41.61 -8.82 -4.11
N ASN A 910 -41.39 -7.66 -3.53
CA ASN A 910 -42.07 -6.44 -3.86
C ASN A 910 -41.79 -5.96 -5.29
N SER A 911 -40.56 -6.14 -5.82
CA SER A 911 -40.27 -5.85 -7.23
C SER A 911 -41.00 -6.83 -8.17
N VAL A 912 -41.11 -8.11 -7.82
CA VAL A 912 -41.86 -9.12 -8.59
C VAL A 912 -43.38 -8.82 -8.54
N ASN A 913 -43.92 -8.49 -7.37
CA ASN A 913 -45.32 -8.11 -7.21
C ASN A 913 -45.65 -6.81 -7.92
N PHE A 914 -44.76 -5.79 -7.92
CA PHE A 914 -44.94 -4.56 -8.66
C PHE A 914 -44.91 -4.81 -10.18
N LEU A 915 -44.05 -5.72 -10.67
CA LEU A 915 -44.04 -6.13 -12.07
C LEU A 915 -45.33 -6.85 -12.47
N LEU A 916 -45.86 -7.73 -11.62
CA LEU A 916 -47.13 -8.43 -11.81
C LEU A 916 -48.30 -7.44 -11.88
N ILE A 917 -48.38 -6.48 -10.96
CA ILE A 917 -49.38 -5.44 -10.93
C ILE A 917 -49.27 -4.52 -12.16
N PHE A 918 -48.04 -4.14 -12.52
CA PHE A 918 -47.79 -3.28 -13.70
C PHE A 918 -48.13 -4.00 -15.03
N THR A 919 -47.78 -5.29 -15.14
CA THR A 919 -48.17 -6.10 -16.30
C THR A 919 -49.70 -6.26 -16.39
N SER A 920 -50.36 -6.45 -15.23
CA SER A 920 -51.83 -6.52 -15.17
C SER A 920 -52.50 -5.20 -15.55
N LEU A 921 -51.99 -4.06 -15.09
CA LEU A 921 -52.44 -2.74 -15.45
C LEU A 921 -52.20 -2.40 -16.93
N VAL A 922 -51.05 -2.80 -17.51
CA VAL A 922 -50.77 -2.63 -18.94
C VAL A 922 -51.67 -3.54 -19.79
N PHE A 923 -51.97 -4.76 -19.34
CA PHE A 923 -52.94 -5.64 -19.96
C PHE A 923 -54.37 -5.04 -19.90
N PHE A 924 -54.78 -4.49 -18.75
CA PHE A 924 -56.07 -3.85 -18.54
C PHE A 924 -56.23 -2.58 -19.41
N TYR A 925 -55.18 -1.77 -19.50
CA TYR A 925 -55.11 -0.57 -20.36
C TYR A 925 -55.16 -0.91 -21.86
N LYS A 926 -54.50 -2.01 -22.27
CA LYS A 926 -54.62 -2.53 -23.64
C LYS A 926 -56.03 -3.10 -23.94
N PHE A 927 -56.66 -3.73 -22.95
CA PHE A 927 -58.01 -4.27 -23.11
C PHE A 927 -59.06 -3.14 -23.22
N ILE A 928 -58.92 -2.06 -22.46
CA ILE A 928 -59.77 -0.85 -22.57
C ILE A 928 -59.58 -0.10 -23.92
N LYS A 929 -58.41 -0.22 -24.54
CA LYS A 929 -58.17 0.35 -25.87
C LYS A 929 -58.67 -0.48 -27.04
N ILE A 930 -59.03 -1.71 -26.78
CA ILE A 930 -59.58 -2.62 -27.82
C ILE A 930 -61.13 -2.64 -27.75
N ILE A 931 -61.72 -2.30 -26.58
CA ILE A 931 -63.15 -1.97 -26.47
C ILE A 931 -63.35 -0.48 -26.77
#